data_5bc011602b94233fd4e2f92676072fa3
#
_entry.id   5bc011602b94233fd4e2f92676072fa3
#
_cell.length_a   1.000
_cell.length_b   1.000
_cell.length_c   1.000
_cell.angle_alpha   90.00
_cell.angle_beta   90.00
_cell.angle_gamma   90.00
#
_symmetry.space_group_name_H-M   'P 1'
#
loop_
_entity.id
_entity.type
_entity.pdbx_description
1 polymer ?
#
loop_
_entity_poly.entity_id
_entity_poly.type
_entity_poly.pdbx_seq_one_letter_code
_entity_poly.pdbx_strand_id
1 'polypeptide(L)'
;MRGISTDAKIAALLAIAILLIFSDVLFLGSGLYVRDIYRDYLPSRFVLRSVVAGGEFPSWNRFYSGGQPLAANPGFQAFYPGTWLVFLPSFLLGFNLEILLHIAVAAAGMYLLLRTMELRIESALFGAIAFALGGAVLSLTNLLPFLTSVAWWPWILMFMRQRKWGAFAIVLGVLLLAAEQSVIVQTAILLLIVPLPAGEGGPKGRMRGVIALLLALGIGAIAIVPALDLRRDTGRARNLTFEDATSWSMPLVRPAELFYPYAFGHITDDGSQFQSWRYRPRRLPLIFSIYCGLLVPLLAIAGVAMRLQKWTWIVMPLSYLLATGVLPIFYRWIRYPEKFILFGVFALVILAASAFDRIDRRFAPFLLLLTIGDVALHINELAPRMPRRFFSPPPVTLALAGPNRIFHQAEWPVWGTRGPQIEGGERTYWSQRTALFPFTPALYGLRTIYEIDINLTTLRPTADLVQSMWEALAAGAPIRPFMLMGNADVLALPGRPIRIMRGSTVPRYWFADQIVPIRSREEFVRDLSTKRWSDRVAFVSAPAGEPALRSAASQAALLSAEESSHSAKLKVHADGQALLVASATPHRYWHVTIDGNSAPPLIANVGFQAVVVPAGVHTIRFEYFNPLFPLCGAISIISLLISIIIMIYHDH
;
A
#
# COMPACT_ATOMS: atom_id res chain seq x y z
N MET A 1 -36.95 12.00 18.06
CA MET A 1 -35.69 12.21 17.35
C MET A 1 -34.87 13.25 18.16
N ARG A 2 -33.80 12.85 18.87
CA ARG A 2 -32.89 13.82 19.48
C ARG A 2 -32.21 14.59 18.36
N GLY A 3 -32.29 15.92 18.35
CA GLY A 3 -31.62 16.77 17.35
C GLY A 3 -30.12 16.51 17.33
N ILE A 4 -29.49 16.62 16.13
CA ILE A 4 -28.03 16.51 15.99
C ILE A 4 -27.36 17.56 16.89
N SER A 5 -26.37 17.14 17.71
CA SER A 5 -25.68 18.04 18.62
C SER A 5 -24.99 19.18 17.87
N THR A 6 -24.85 20.35 18.50
CA THR A 6 -24.15 21.50 17.90
C THR A 6 -22.73 21.13 17.49
N ASP A 7 -22.02 20.35 18.31
CA ASP A 7 -20.66 19.90 18.00
C ASP A 7 -20.61 19.00 16.77
N ALA A 8 -21.60 18.10 16.58
CA ALA A 8 -21.68 17.27 15.37
C ALA A 8 -21.95 18.10 14.11
N LYS A 9 -22.76 19.16 14.20
CA LYS A 9 -22.98 20.09 13.08
C LYS A 9 -21.70 20.85 12.71
N ILE A 10 -20.96 21.35 13.71
CA ILE A 10 -19.70 22.04 13.47
C ILE A 10 -18.66 21.09 12.86
N ALA A 11 -18.56 19.86 13.36
CA ALA A 11 -17.67 18.86 12.80
C ALA A 11 -17.99 18.54 11.33
N ALA A 12 -19.29 18.42 10.99
CA ALA A 12 -19.74 18.21 9.62
C ALA A 12 -19.42 19.41 8.72
N LEU A 13 -19.67 20.64 9.19
CA LEU A 13 -19.33 21.86 8.44
C LEU A 13 -17.83 21.99 8.21
N LEU A 14 -17.01 21.65 9.20
CA LEU A 14 -15.55 21.62 9.07
C LEU A 14 -15.10 20.58 8.02
N ALA A 15 -15.69 19.39 8.05
CA ALA A 15 -15.41 18.36 7.05
C ALA A 15 -15.77 18.82 5.63
N ILE A 16 -16.92 19.46 5.46
CA ILE A 16 -17.35 20.03 4.17
C ILE A 16 -16.40 21.14 3.73
N ALA A 17 -16.02 22.05 4.63
CA ALA A 17 -15.08 23.13 4.33
C ALA A 17 -13.73 22.59 3.85
N ILE A 18 -13.20 21.53 4.46
CA ILE A 18 -11.97 20.86 4.04
C ILE A 18 -12.13 20.24 2.65
N LEU A 19 -13.25 19.57 2.37
CA LEU A 19 -13.51 19.02 1.03
C LEU A 19 -13.57 20.13 -0.03
N LEU A 20 -14.14 21.29 0.30
CA LEU A 20 -14.22 22.44 -0.62
C LEU A 20 -12.85 23.08 -0.95
N ILE A 21 -11.84 22.95 -0.08
CA ILE A 21 -10.46 23.35 -0.39
C ILE A 21 -9.93 22.60 -1.62
N PHE A 22 -10.43 21.38 -1.85
CA PHE A 22 -10.08 20.52 -2.98
C PHE A 22 -11.18 20.47 -4.04
N SER A 23 -11.92 21.58 -4.22
CA SER A 23 -13.03 21.66 -5.17
C SER A 23 -12.63 21.37 -6.61
N ASP A 24 -11.41 21.72 -7.01
CA ASP A 24 -10.86 21.37 -8.33
C ASP A 24 -10.73 19.85 -8.53
N VAL A 25 -10.37 19.11 -7.49
CA VAL A 25 -10.30 17.65 -7.51
C VAL A 25 -11.70 17.04 -7.56
N LEU A 26 -12.65 17.61 -6.83
CA LEU A 26 -14.02 17.10 -6.74
C LEU A 26 -14.84 17.39 -8.00
N PHE A 27 -14.71 18.60 -8.58
CA PHE A 27 -15.62 19.08 -9.63
C PHE A 27 -14.95 19.28 -10.99
N LEU A 28 -13.65 19.54 -11.06
CA LEU A 28 -12.93 19.81 -12.31
C LEU A 28 -12.17 18.59 -12.84
N GLY A 29 -12.14 17.49 -12.09
CA GLY A 29 -11.47 16.25 -12.48
C GLY A 29 -9.95 16.29 -12.38
N SER A 30 -9.37 17.25 -11.67
CA SER A 30 -7.97 17.19 -11.24
C SER A 30 -7.76 15.99 -10.31
N GLY A 31 -6.53 15.56 -10.11
CA GLY A 31 -6.22 14.46 -9.21
C GLY A 31 -4.89 14.62 -8.50
N LEU A 32 -4.80 14.06 -7.31
CA LEU A 32 -3.55 13.90 -6.59
C LEU A 32 -2.67 12.86 -7.29
N TYR A 33 -1.36 13.04 -7.30
CA TYR A 33 -0.50 12.21 -8.16
C TYR A 33 0.87 11.84 -7.57
N VAL A 34 1.33 12.52 -6.54
CA VAL A 34 2.73 12.44 -6.10
C VAL A 34 3.10 11.08 -5.55
N ARG A 35 4.33 10.62 -5.86
CA ARG A 35 4.96 9.38 -5.36
C ARG A 35 4.07 8.15 -5.56
N ASP A 36 3.77 7.49 -4.46
CA ASP A 36 3.05 6.22 -4.42
C ASP A 36 1.58 6.35 -4.85
N ILE A 37 1.02 7.58 -4.87
CA ILE A 37 -0.33 7.81 -5.43
C ILE A 37 -0.38 7.29 -6.88
N TYR A 38 0.47 7.84 -7.75
CA TYR A 38 0.45 7.47 -9.17
C TYR A 38 1.11 6.12 -9.44
N ARG A 39 2.18 5.80 -8.71
CA ARG A 39 3.04 4.64 -8.96
C ARG A 39 2.48 3.33 -8.43
N ASP A 40 1.70 3.39 -7.34
CA ASP A 40 1.26 2.18 -6.62
C ASP A 40 -0.24 2.20 -6.32
N TYR A 41 -0.75 3.23 -5.61
CA TYR A 41 -2.13 3.19 -5.12
C TYR A 41 -3.18 3.32 -6.21
N LEU A 42 -2.99 4.23 -7.16
CA LEU A 42 -3.92 4.39 -8.27
C LEU A 42 -4.01 3.11 -9.12
N PRO A 43 -2.89 2.47 -9.55
CA PRO A 43 -2.93 1.17 -10.20
C PRO A 43 -3.56 0.06 -9.35
N SER A 44 -3.21 0.01 -8.06
CA SER A 44 -3.77 -1.00 -7.14
C SER A 44 -5.29 -0.91 -7.04
N ARG A 45 -5.83 0.30 -6.91
CA ARG A 45 -7.27 0.54 -6.85
C ARG A 45 -7.96 0.19 -8.17
N PHE A 46 -7.32 0.50 -9.30
CA PHE A 46 -7.84 0.13 -10.61
C PHE A 46 -7.91 -1.39 -10.79
N VAL A 47 -6.87 -2.11 -10.39
CA VAL A 47 -6.85 -3.58 -10.45
C VAL A 47 -7.94 -4.17 -9.56
N LEU A 48 -8.06 -3.70 -8.31
CA LEU A 48 -9.11 -4.14 -7.38
C LEU A 48 -10.50 -3.94 -8.01
N ARG A 49 -10.77 -2.71 -8.52
CA ARG A 49 -12.02 -2.41 -9.21
C ARG A 49 -12.27 -3.34 -10.39
N SER A 50 -11.26 -3.56 -11.24
CA SER A 50 -11.41 -4.37 -12.44
C SER A 50 -11.78 -5.82 -12.13
N VAL A 51 -11.19 -6.41 -11.09
CA VAL A 51 -11.47 -7.79 -10.67
C VAL A 51 -12.88 -7.89 -10.09
N VAL A 52 -13.22 -7.02 -9.13
CA VAL A 52 -14.52 -7.06 -8.44
C VAL A 52 -15.68 -6.68 -9.39
N ALA A 53 -15.50 -5.68 -10.27
CA ALA A 53 -16.50 -5.34 -11.27
C ALA A 53 -16.72 -6.46 -12.31
N GLY A 54 -15.73 -7.34 -12.50
CA GLY A 54 -15.87 -8.58 -13.26
C GLY A 54 -16.63 -9.69 -12.53
N GLY A 55 -17.16 -9.44 -11.33
CA GLY A 55 -17.87 -10.43 -10.52
C GLY A 55 -16.97 -11.43 -9.81
N GLU A 56 -15.66 -11.18 -9.73
CA GLU A 56 -14.70 -12.09 -9.15
C GLU A 56 -14.24 -11.63 -7.76
N PHE A 57 -13.98 -12.60 -6.87
CA PHE A 57 -13.34 -12.30 -5.59
C PHE A 57 -11.89 -11.86 -5.85
N PRO A 58 -11.40 -10.76 -5.22
CA PRO A 58 -10.10 -10.18 -5.52
C PRO A 58 -8.93 -10.99 -4.93
N SER A 59 -8.83 -12.27 -5.25
CA SER A 59 -7.78 -13.16 -4.73
C SER A 59 -6.45 -12.97 -5.44
N TRP A 60 -6.45 -12.69 -6.76
CA TRP A 60 -5.24 -12.70 -7.58
C TRP A 60 -5.17 -11.50 -8.54
N ASN A 61 -4.02 -10.84 -8.58
CA ASN A 61 -3.69 -9.76 -9.52
C ASN A 61 -2.94 -10.33 -10.72
N ARG A 62 -3.61 -10.47 -11.85
CA ARG A 62 -3.02 -10.98 -13.12
C ARG A 62 -2.23 -9.93 -13.91
N PHE A 63 -2.27 -8.66 -13.54
CA PHE A 63 -1.68 -7.57 -14.32
C PHE A 63 -0.20 -7.36 -14.01
N TYR A 64 0.28 -7.81 -12.87
CA TYR A 64 1.62 -7.52 -12.38
C TYR A 64 2.50 -8.77 -12.33
N SER A 65 3.64 -8.72 -13.04
CA SER A 65 4.79 -9.64 -12.93
C SER A 65 4.43 -11.14 -12.85
N GLY A 66 3.60 -11.62 -13.80
CA GLY A 66 3.20 -13.03 -13.84
C GLY A 66 2.04 -13.41 -12.94
N GLY A 67 1.56 -12.50 -12.13
CA GLY A 67 0.46 -12.65 -11.19
C GLY A 67 0.92 -12.70 -9.73
N GLN A 68 0.16 -12.03 -8.84
CA GLN A 68 0.46 -11.90 -7.42
C GLN A 68 -0.83 -11.98 -6.59
N PRO A 69 -0.79 -12.40 -5.30
CA PRO A 69 -1.94 -12.29 -4.41
C PRO A 69 -2.42 -10.84 -4.29
N LEU A 70 -3.75 -10.61 -4.42
CA LEU A 70 -4.32 -9.27 -4.39
C LEU A 70 -4.83 -8.92 -2.99
N ALA A 71 -5.92 -9.53 -2.53
CA ALA A 71 -6.57 -9.16 -1.27
C ALA A 71 -5.72 -9.46 -0.03
N ALA A 72 -4.78 -10.40 -0.11
CA ALA A 72 -3.83 -10.67 0.97
C ALA A 72 -2.69 -9.65 1.04
N ASN A 73 -2.45 -8.87 -0.02
CA ASN A 73 -1.45 -7.81 0.00
C ASN A 73 -2.04 -6.56 0.68
N PRO A 74 -1.50 -6.13 1.83
CA PRO A 74 -2.07 -5.01 2.60
C PRO A 74 -2.06 -3.67 1.85
N GLY A 75 -1.19 -3.50 0.84
CA GLY A 75 -1.17 -2.28 0.01
C GLY A 75 -2.44 -2.05 -0.80
N PHE A 76 -3.17 -3.13 -1.14
CA PHE A 76 -4.45 -3.02 -1.84
C PHE A 76 -5.61 -2.60 -0.93
N GLN A 77 -5.53 -2.83 0.37
CA GLN A 77 -6.58 -2.52 1.35
C GLN A 77 -7.98 -3.01 0.90
N ALA A 78 -8.06 -4.22 0.36
CA ALA A 78 -9.24 -4.74 -0.32
C ALA A 78 -10.50 -4.77 0.54
N PHE A 79 -10.36 -4.90 1.86
CA PHE A 79 -11.47 -4.96 2.82
C PHE A 79 -11.68 -3.65 3.60
N TYR A 80 -10.90 -2.62 3.30
CA TYR A 80 -11.04 -1.33 3.96
C TYR A 80 -12.21 -0.54 3.34
N PRO A 81 -13.17 -0.03 4.14
CA PRO A 81 -14.38 0.60 3.59
C PRO A 81 -14.12 1.78 2.67
N GLY A 82 -13.11 2.63 2.99
CA GLY A 82 -12.75 3.78 2.18
C GLY A 82 -12.31 3.42 0.77
N THR A 83 -11.66 2.28 0.59
CA THR A 83 -11.22 1.77 -0.71
C THR A 83 -12.38 1.51 -1.68
N TRP A 84 -13.56 1.18 -1.16
CA TRP A 84 -14.73 0.87 -1.99
C TRP A 84 -15.34 2.09 -2.69
N LEU A 85 -14.90 3.29 -2.36
CA LEU A 85 -15.26 4.51 -3.11
C LEU A 85 -14.81 4.46 -4.58
N VAL A 86 -13.79 3.66 -4.92
CA VAL A 86 -13.34 3.48 -6.31
C VAL A 86 -14.39 2.82 -7.20
N PHE A 87 -15.45 2.23 -6.64
CA PHE A 87 -16.58 1.67 -7.39
C PHE A 87 -17.61 2.72 -7.83
N LEU A 88 -17.45 3.98 -7.42
CA LEU A 88 -18.24 5.08 -7.97
C LEU A 88 -18.10 5.15 -9.50
N PRO A 89 -19.10 5.69 -10.24
CA PRO A 89 -19.06 5.75 -11.71
C PRO A 89 -17.76 6.36 -12.25
N SER A 90 -17.27 7.44 -11.66
CA SER A 90 -15.93 7.99 -11.96
C SER A 90 -14.89 7.38 -11.04
N PHE A 91 -14.01 6.54 -11.59
CA PHE A 91 -12.90 5.91 -10.86
C PHE A 91 -11.99 6.95 -10.21
N LEU A 92 -11.57 7.98 -10.97
CA LEU A 92 -10.67 9.02 -10.46
C LEU A 92 -11.31 9.82 -9.32
N LEU A 93 -12.59 10.16 -9.44
CA LEU A 93 -13.32 10.82 -8.35
C LEU A 93 -13.40 9.93 -7.12
N GLY A 94 -13.72 8.65 -7.28
CA GLY A 94 -13.78 7.69 -6.17
C GLY A 94 -12.44 7.55 -5.45
N PHE A 95 -11.34 7.46 -6.21
CA PHE A 95 -9.99 7.41 -5.66
C PHE A 95 -9.61 8.70 -4.92
N ASN A 96 -9.89 9.85 -5.49
CA ASN A 96 -9.64 11.13 -4.83
C ASN A 96 -10.49 11.30 -3.57
N LEU A 97 -11.76 10.88 -3.60
CA LEU A 97 -12.62 10.89 -2.42
C LEU A 97 -12.08 10.00 -1.30
N GLU A 98 -11.49 8.84 -1.62
CA GLU A 98 -10.83 8.00 -0.61
C GLU A 98 -9.78 8.81 0.17
N ILE A 99 -8.99 9.64 -0.50
CA ILE A 99 -7.97 10.49 0.13
C ILE A 99 -8.62 11.64 0.91
N LEU A 100 -9.46 12.42 0.24
CA LEU A 100 -10.00 13.67 0.79
C LEU A 100 -10.94 13.45 1.97
N LEU A 101 -11.75 12.39 1.94
CA LEU A 101 -12.63 12.03 3.06
C LEU A 101 -11.82 11.68 4.31
N HIS A 102 -10.63 11.09 4.18
CA HIS A 102 -9.81 10.79 5.36
C HIS A 102 -9.20 12.05 5.99
N ILE A 103 -8.87 13.07 5.20
CA ILE A 103 -8.49 14.38 5.74
C ILE A 103 -9.67 15.00 6.50
N ALA A 104 -10.87 14.92 5.94
CA ALA A 104 -12.09 15.42 6.58
C ALA A 104 -12.43 14.62 7.86
N VAL A 105 -12.30 13.30 7.83
CA VAL A 105 -12.48 12.41 9.00
C VAL A 105 -11.47 12.74 10.09
N ALA A 106 -10.20 12.99 9.75
CA ALA A 106 -9.18 13.39 10.70
C ALA A 106 -9.54 14.72 11.39
N ALA A 107 -10.01 15.71 10.63
CA ALA A 107 -10.42 17.01 11.16
C ALA A 107 -11.64 16.91 12.07
N ALA A 108 -12.71 16.26 11.60
CA ALA A 108 -13.93 16.08 12.37
C ALA A 108 -13.65 15.31 13.68
N GLY A 109 -12.85 14.24 13.58
CA GLY A 109 -12.46 13.45 14.74
C GLY A 109 -11.65 14.24 15.74
N MET A 110 -10.66 15.04 15.29
CA MET A 110 -9.84 15.87 16.17
C MET A 110 -10.67 16.96 16.85
N TYR A 111 -11.56 17.62 16.12
CA TYR A 111 -12.51 18.56 16.69
C TYR A 111 -13.33 17.91 17.81
N LEU A 112 -13.98 16.78 17.53
CA LEU A 112 -14.82 16.09 18.49
C LEU A 112 -14.02 15.56 19.69
N LEU A 113 -12.81 15.02 19.49
CA LEU A 113 -11.92 14.60 20.57
C LEU A 113 -11.63 15.77 21.52
N LEU A 114 -11.22 16.93 20.98
CA LEU A 114 -10.89 18.10 21.78
C LEU A 114 -12.12 18.66 22.51
N ARG A 115 -13.32 18.57 21.92
CA ARG A 115 -14.58 18.88 22.60
C ARG A 115 -14.87 17.92 23.77
N THR A 116 -14.55 16.64 23.65
CA THR A 116 -14.66 15.69 24.79
C THR A 116 -13.62 15.95 25.89
N MET A 117 -12.58 16.72 25.58
CA MET A 117 -11.61 17.23 26.56
C MET A 117 -12.04 18.56 27.19
N GLU A 118 -13.30 18.97 26.92
CA GLU A 118 -13.91 20.22 27.45
C GLU A 118 -13.25 21.52 26.95
N LEU A 119 -12.50 21.45 25.84
CA LEU A 119 -11.93 22.65 25.24
C LEU A 119 -13.02 23.46 24.50
N ARG A 120 -12.86 24.78 24.44
CA ARG A 120 -13.75 25.68 23.72
C ARG A 120 -13.81 25.35 22.23
N ILE A 121 -14.85 25.82 21.52
CA ILE A 121 -15.05 25.58 20.08
C ILE A 121 -13.85 26.09 19.28
N GLU A 122 -13.35 27.29 19.57
CA GLU A 122 -12.22 27.91 18.88
C GLU A 122 -10.94 27.09 19.04
N SER A 123 -10.69 26.58 20.25
CA SER A 123 -9.54 25.74 20.57
C SER A 123 -9.62 24.38 19.88
N ALA A 124 -10.81 23.81 19.81
CA ALA A 124 -11.05 22.55 19.11
C ALA A 124 -10.91 22.72 17.58
N LEU A 125 -11.39 23.83 17.01
CA LEU A 125 -11.17 24.17 15.59
C LEU A 125 -9.70 24.40 15.27
N PHE A 126 -8.97 25.13 16.14
CA PHE A 126 -7.53 25.32 16.01
C PHE A 126 -6.79 23.97 15.90
N GLY A 127 -7.03 23.07 16.85
CA GLY A 127 -6.38 21.76 16.85
C GLY A 127 -6.80 20.89 15.66
N ALA A 128 -8.06 20.93 15.26
CA ALA A 128 -8.57 20.17 14.10
C ALA A 128 -7.93 20.62 12.78
N ILE A 129 -7.81 21.92 12.56
CA ILE A 129 -7.21 22.50 11.35
C ILE A 129 -5.70 22.23 11.34
N ALA A 130 -5.02 22.51 12.46
CA ALA A 130 -3.58 22.26 12.59
C ALA A 130 -3.21 20.78 12.39
N PHE A 131 -4.06 19.84 12.82
CA PHE A 131 -3.84 18.42 12.60
C PHE A 131 -4.11 18.01 11.17
N ALA A 132 -5.33 18.27 10.65
CA ALA A 132 -5.78 17.72 9.38
C ALA A 132 -5.14 18.41 8.15
N LEU A 133 -4.88 19.71 8.23
CA LEU A 133 -4.23 20.49 7.17
C LEU A 133 -2.75 20.73 7.44
N GLY A 134 -2.23 20.26 8.58
CA GLY A 134 -0.79 20.29 8.87
C GLY A 134 0.00 19.34 7.98
N GLY A 135 1.28 19.66 7.82
CA GLY A 135 2.19 18.95 6.92
C GLY A 135 2.28 17.46 7.19
N ALA A 136 2.21 17.03 8.45
CA ALA A 136 2.26 15.63 8.79
C ALA A 136 1.11 14.81 8.15
N VAL A 137 -0.15 15.28 8.26
CA VAL A 137 -1.30 14.58 7.68
C VAL A 137 -1.38 14.79 6.17
N LEU A 138 -1.14 16.00 5.66
CA LEU A 138 -1.13 16.23 4.21
C LEU A 138 -0.03 15.44 3.49
N SER A 139 1.13 15.24 4.12
CA SER A 139 2.16 14.34 3.56
C SER A 139 1.69 12.91 3.41
N LEU A 140 0.72 12.46 4.23
CA LEU A 140 0.18 11.10 4.13
C LEU A 140 -0.73 10.89 2.91
N THR A 141 -1.12 11.93 2.19
CA THR A 141 -1.85 11.77 0.92
C THR A 141 -1.10 10.87 -0.05
N ASN A 142 0.25 10.94 -0.06
CA ASN A 142 1.10 10.08 -0.87
C ASN A 142 1.47 8.74 -0.20
N LEU A 143 1.00 8.50 1.02
CA LEU A 143 1.19 7.27 1.80
C LEU A 143 -0.19 6.78 2.28
N LEU A 144 -1.04 6.39 1.34
CA LEU A 144 -2.47 6.15 1.56
C LEU A 144 -2.79 5.22 2.74
N PRO A 145 -2.10 4.07 2.97
CA PRO A 145 -2.36 3.24 4.15
C PRO A 145 -2.12 3.95 5.49
N PHE A 146 -1.21 4.93 5.51
CA PHE A 146 -0.99 5.75 6.70
C PHE A 146 -2.13 6.73 6.93
N LEU A 147 -2.54 7.44 5.88
CA LEU A 147 -3.64 8.41 5.95
C LEU A 147 -4.92 7.72 6.43
N THR A 148 -5.28 6.60 5.79
CA THR A 148 -6.48 5.81 6.11
C THR A 148 -6.45 5.22 7.52
N SER A 149 -5.27 5.10 8.14
CA SER A 149 -5.13 4.64 9.53
C SER A 149 -5.09 5.81 10.52
N VAL A 150 -4.23 6.82 10.29
CA VAL A 150 -4.02 7.96 11.21
C VAL A 150 -5.29 8.80 11.38
N ALA A 151 -6.12 8.90 10.36
CA ALA A 151 -7.40 9.63 10.42
C ALA A 151 -8.34 9.11 11.52
N TRP A 152 -8.19 7.88 11.96
CA TRP A 152 -9.01 7.27 13.01
C TRP A 152 -8.48 7.48 14.43
N TRP A 153 -7.25 7.94 14.64
CA TRP A 153 -6.70 8.15 16.00
C TRP A 153 -7.57 9.04 16.88
N PRO A 154 -8.05 10.22 16.39
CA PRO A 154 -8.90 11.05 17.22
C PRO A 154 -10.21 10.35 17.64
N TRP A 155 -10.83 9.58 16.73
CA TRP A 155 -12.06 8.85 17.00
C TRP A 155 -11.86 7.72 18.01
N ILE A 156 -10.75 6.97 17.87
CA ILE A 156 -10.38 5.89 18.80
C ILE A 156 -10.22 6.45 20.21
N LEU A 157 -9.45 7.55 20.36
CA LEU A 157 -9.23 8.17 21.67
C LEU A 157 -10.51 8.81 22.22
N MET A 158 -11.35 9.40 21.37
CA MET A 158 -12.64 9.96 21.75
C MET A 158 -13.55 8.85 22.34
N PHE A 159 -13.76 7.77 21.63
CA PHE A 159 -14.63 6.68 22.11
C PHE A 159 -14.06 5.96 23.33
N MET A 160 -12.72 5.80 23.40
CA MET A 160 -12.05 5.29 24.58
C MET A 160 -12.31 6.20 25.81
N ARG A 161 -12.21 7.53 25.67
CA ARG A 161 -12.50 8.47 26.74
C ARG A 161 -13.96 8.48 27.16
N GLN A 162 -14.88 8.37 26.21
CA GLN A 162 -16.32 8.27 26.45
C GLN A 162 -16.74 6.88 26.94
N ARG A 163 -15.83 5.89 26.96
CA ARG A 163 -16.11 4.49 27.29
C ARG A 163 -17.18 3.84 26.42
N LYS A 164 -17.32 4.32 25.19
CA LYS A 164 -18.19 3.76 24.16
C LYS A 164 -17.49 2.60 23.49
N TRP A 165 -17.51 1.45 24.18
CA TRP A 165 -16.66 0.31 23.83
C TRP A 165 -17.05 -0.38 22.52
N GLY A 166 -18.34 -0.36 22.15
CA GLY A 166 -18.80 -0.87 20.86
C GLY A 166 -18.27 0.00 19.70
N ALA A 167 -18.44 1.32 19.80
CA ALA A 167 -17.93 2.26 18.82
C ALA A 167 -16.39 2.26 18.74
N PHE A 168 -15.71 2.15 19.90
CA PHE A 168 -14.26 1.98 19.97
C PHE A 168 -13.80 0.73 19.21
N ALA A 169 -14.45 -0.42 19.42
CA ALA A 169 -14.11 -1.67 18.76
C ALA A 169 -14.28 -1.56 17.23
N ILE A 170 -15.36 -0.94 16.76
CA ILE A 170 -15.62 -0.74 15.33
C ILE A 170 -14.53 0.15 14.71
N VAL A 171 -14.24 1.32 15.32
CA VAL A 171 -13.30 2.27 14.73
C VAL A 171 -11.86 1.75 14.77
N LEU A 172 -11.45 1.08 15.85
CA LEU A 172 -10.16 0.42 15.90
C LEU A 172 -10.09 -0.74 14.90
N GLY A 173 -11.18 -1.51 14.73
CA GLY A 173 -11.27 -2.55 13.71
C GLY A 173 -11.14 -2.00 12.29
N VAL A 174 -11.74 -0.85 12.00
CA VAL A 174 -11.58 -0.16 10.70
C VAL A 174 -10.13 0.28 10.48
N LEU A 175 -9.45 0.82 11.50
CA LEU A 175 -8.00 1.09 11.41
C LEU A 175 -7.22 -0.19 11.09
N LEU A 176 -7.56 -1.30 11.73
CA LEU A 176 -6.89 -2.60 11.49
C LEU A 176 -7.13 -3.14 10.08
N LEU A 177 -8.29 -2.85 9.46
CA LEU A 177 -8.56 -3.17 8.05
C LEU A 177 -7.68 -2.39 7.08
N ALA A 178 -7.19 -1.20 7.45
CA ALA A 178 -6.20 -0.45 6.68
C ALA A 178 -4.81 -1.11 6.69
N ALA A 179 -4.53 -1.98 7.67
CA ALA A 179 -3.40 -2.89 7.78
C ALA A 179 -1.98 -2.25 7.73
N GLU A 180 -1.84 -0.95 8.05
CA GLU A 180 -0.51 -0.32 8.12
C GLU A 180 0.18 -0.64 9.46
N GLN A 181 1.18 -1.51 9.40
CA GLN A 181 1.82 -2.12 10.57
C GLN A 181 2.39 -1.09 11.57
N SER A 182 3.04 -0.04 11.06
CA SER A 182 3.67 0.97 11.94
C SER A 182 2.63 1.83 12.65
N VAL A 183 1.50 2.13 12.01
CA VAL A 183 0.40 2.88 12.63
C VAL A 183 -0.31 2.03 13.67
N ILE A 184 -0.46 0.71 13.44
CA ILE A 184 -0.98 -0.23 14.46
C ILE A 184 -0.12 -0.17 15.72
N VAL A 185 1.22 -0.22 15.58
CA VAL A 185 2.14 -0.13 16.73
C VAL A 185 2.03 1.24 17.42
N GLN A 186 1.99 2.33 16.66
CA GLN A 186 1.82 3.68 17.21
C GLN A 186 0.48 3.81 17.95
N THR A 187 -0.59 3.22 17.41
CA THR A 187 -1.91 3.19 18.06
C THR A 187 -1.85 2.43 19.39
N ALA A 188 -1.18 1.28 19.42
CA ALA A 188 -0.99 0.52 20.66
C ALA A 188 -0.22 1.33 21.71
N ILE A 189 0.84 2.05 21.31
CA ILE A 189 1.59 2.95 22.19
C ILE A 189 0.69 4.07 22.73
N LEU A 190 -0.12 4.71 21.89
CA LEU A 190 -1.06 5.74 22.32
C LEU A 190 -2.09 5.20 23.32
N LEU A 191 -2.67 4.02 23.06
CA LEU A 191 -3.64 3.39 23.96
C LEU A 191 -3.05 3.02 25.32
N LEU A 192 -1.74 2.73 25.39
CA LEU A 192 -1.04 2.44 26.65
C LEU A 192 -0.71 3.69 27.46
N ILE A 193 -0.40 4.82 26.80
CA ILE A 193 0.12 6.03 27.45
C ILE A 193 -1.00 7.02 27.74
N VAL A 194 -2.01 7.14 26.86
CA VAL A 194 -3.11 8.11 27.05
C VAL A 194 -3.96 7.71 28.24
N PRO A 195 -4.10 8.59 29.26
CA PRO A 195 -4.84 8.24 30.46
C PRO A 195 -6.35 8.14 30.18
N LEU A 196 -6.97 7.12 30.74
CA LEU A 196 -8.42 7.03 30.83
C LEU A 196 -8.94 8.07 31.85
N PRO A 197 -10.12 8.67 31.62
CA PRO A 197 -10.77 9.53 32.62
C PRO A 197 -10.96 8.80 33.94
N ALA A 198 -10.75 9.52 35.06
CA ALA A 198 -10.98 8.99 36.39
C ALA A 198 -12.47 8.57 36.56
N GLY A 199 -12.70 7.45 37.22
CA GLY A 199 -14.04 6.90 37.49
C GLY A 199 -14.13 5.44 37.04
N GLU A 200 -14.61 4.57 37.92
CA GLU A 200 -14.83 3.14 37.72
C GLU A 200 -13.73 2.36 36.96
N GLY A 201 -12.47 2.52 37.39
CA GLY A 201 -11.35 1.67 36.98
C GLY A 201 -11.42 0.24 37.54
N GLY A 202 -12.62 -0.18 37.97
CA GLY A 202 -12.85 -1.50 38.53
C GLY A 202 -12.69 -2.63 37.52
N PRO A 203 -12.66 -3.89 37.99
CA PRO A 203 -12.44 -5.07 37.14
C PRO A 203 -13.40 -5.15 35.93
N LYS A 204 -14.65 -4.71 36.09
CA LYS A 204 -15.67 -4.72 35.02
C LYS A 204 -15.35 -3.75 33.87
N GLY A 205 -14.85 -2.54 34.15
CA GLY A 205 -14.48 -1.59 33.12
C GLY A 205 -13.27 -2.04 32.31
N ARG A 206 -12.26 -2.60 32.99
CA ARG A 206 -11.07 -3.18 32.33
C ARG A 206 -11.45 -4.35 31.43
N MET A 207 -12.36 -5.23 31.87
CA MET A 207 -12.84 -6.36 31.08
C MET A 207 -13.57 -5.92 29.81
N ARG A 208 -14.42 -4.87 29.89
CA ARG A 208 -15.08 -4.30 28.69
C ARG A 208 -14.07 -3.76 27.68
N GLY A 209 -13.03 -3.07 28.13
CA GLY A 209 -11.94 -2.60 27.26
C GLY A 209 -11.19 -3.76 26.57
N VAL A 210 -10.89 -4.82 27.30
CA VAL A 210 -10.25 -6.03 26.72
C VAL A 210 -11.16 -6.69 25.68
N ILE A 211 -12.45 -6.85 25.98
CA ILE A 211 -13.42 -7.40 25.01
C ILE A 211 -13.45 -6.53 23.74
N ALA A 212 -13.49 -5.20 23.88
CA ALA A 212 -13.50 -4.29 22.74
C ALA A 212 -12.22 -4.41 21.88
N LEU A 213 -11.05 -4.59 22.51
CA LEU A 213 -9.79 -4.86 21.79
C LEU A 213 -9.84 -6.19 21.04
N LEU A 214 -10.36 -7.25 21.65
CA LEU A 214 -10.50 -8.56 20.99
C LEU A 214 -11.48 -8.49 19.81
N LEU A 215 -12.59 -7.75 19.96
CA LEU A 215 -13.54 -7.53 18.88
C LEU A 215 -12.91 -6.71 17.73
N ALA A 216 -12.14 -5.68 18.04
CA ALA A 216 -11.41 -4.92 17.03
C ALA A 216 -10.42 -5.79 16.25
N LEU A 217 -9.65 -6.64 16.95
CA LEU A 217 -8.76 -7.62 16.31
C LEU A 217 -9.55 -8.60 15.43
N GLY A 218 -10.72 -9.04 15.91
CA GLY A 218 -11.63 -9.87 15.14
C GLY A 218 -12.10 -9.17 13.85
N ILE A 219 -12.52 -7.90 13.91
CA ILE A 219 -12.92 -7.11 12.73
C ILE A 219 -11.77 -7.01 11.73
N GLY A 220 -10.54 -6.78 12.21
CA GLY A 220 -9.35 -6.69 11.36
C GLY A 220 -8.83 -8.02 10.82
N ALA A 221 -9.34 -9.16 11.29
CA ALA A 221 -8.78 -10.49 11.01
C ALA A 221 -8.69 -10.81 9.50
N ILE A 222 -9.71 -10.44 8.72
CA ILE A 222 -9.75 -10.69 7.26
C ILE A 222 -8.62 -9.98 6.50
N ALA A 223 -8.12 -8.86 7.00
CA ALA A 223 -7.00 -8.14 6.39
C ALA A 223 -5.66 -8.60 6.97
N ILE A 224 -5.56 -8.74 8.30
CA ILE A 224 -4.29 -8.97 9.00
C ILE A 224 -3.80 -10.41 8.82
N VAL A 225 -4.67 -11.40 9.01
CA VAL A 225 -4.23 -12.81 9.03
C VAL A 225 -3.72 -13.27 7.66
N PRO A 226 -4.44 -13.03 6.53
CA PRO A 226 -3.91 -13.34 5.20
C PRO A 226 -2.66 -12.55 4.84
N ALA A 227 -2.51 -11.30 5.33
CA ALA A 227 -1.32 -10.50 5.07
C ALA A 227 -0.08 -11.03 5.81
N LEU A 228 -0.24 -11.46 7.07
CA LEU A 228 0.84 -12.10 7.85
C LEU A 228 1.25 -13.44 7.24
N ASP A 229 0.28 -14.18 6.71
CA ASP A 229 0.53 -15.44 6.03
C ASP A 229 1.28 -15.22 4.71
N LEU A 230 0.83 -14.27 3.88
CA LEU A 230 1.50 -13.89 2.63
C LEU A 230 2.94 -13.42 2.85
N ARG A 231 3.21 -12.71 3.97
CA ARG A 231 4.55 -12.22 4.29
C ARG A 231 5.60 -13.34 4.24
N ARG A 232 5.23 -14.57 4.62
CA ARG A 232 6.14 -15.74 4.64
C ARG A 232 6.65 -16.13 3.26
N ASP A 233 5.90 -15.79 2.21
CA ASP A 233 6.17 -16.17 0.83
C ASP A 233 6.78 -15.04 0.00
N THR A 234 7.00 -13.87 0.60
CA THR A 234 7.53 -12.67 -0.07
C THR A 234 8.95 -12.33 0.39
N GLY A 235 9.55 -11.33 -0.23
CA GLY A 235 10.83 -10.76 0.18
C GLY A 235 10.83 -10.23 1.62
N ARG A 236 9.66 -9.90 2.17
CA ARG A 236 9.49 -9.45 3.57
C ARG A 236 9.69 -10.53 4.63
N ALA A 237 9.78 -11.81 4.23
CA ALA A 237 10.13 -12.89 5.16
C ALA A 237 11.59 -12.86 5.59
N ARG A 238 12.46 -12.25 4.79
CA ARG A 238 13.86 -12.06 5.16
C ARG A 238 13.96 -11.02 6.28
N ASN A 239 14.81 -11.27 7.26
CA ASN A 239 15.13 -10.26 8.25
C ASN A 239 15.74 -9.05 7.53
N LEU A 240 15.18 -7.87 7.79
CA LEU A 240 15.74 -6.63 7.29
C LEU A 240 17.13 -6.43 7.88
N THR A 241 18.09 -5.97 7.09
CA THR A 241 19.34 -5.46 7.62
C THR A 241 19.05 -4.19 8.42
N PHE A 242 19.91 -3.87 9.37
CA PHE A 242 19.76 -2.63 10.13
C PHE A 242 19.79 -1.40 9.21
N GLU A 243 20.65 -1.43 8.19
CA GLU A 243 20.77 -0.34 7.21
C GLU A 243 19.50 -0.16 6.38
N ASP A 244 18.92 -1.24 5.87
CA ASP A 244 17.65 -1.18 5.11
C ASP A 244 16.50 -0.67 5.98
N ALA A 245 16.42 -1.17 7.22
CA ALA A 245 15.38 -0.79 8.15
C ALA A 245 15.46 0.70 8.54
N THR A 246 16.68 1.24 8.72
CA THR A 246 16.92 2.62 9.16
C THR A 246 17.16 3.61 8.03
N SER A 247 16.99 3.19 6.76
CA SER A 247 17.30 4.01 5.58
C SER A 247 16.53 5.34 5.50
N TRP A 248 15.34 5.43 6.09
CA TRP A 248 14.58 6.67 6.31
C TRP A 248 14.47 6.96 7.80
N SER A 249 15.59 7.17 8.47
CA SER A 249 15.63 7.75 9.81
C SER A 249 15.55 9.25 9.72
N MET A 250 14.74 9.85 10.60
CA MET A 250 14.56 11.29 10.66
C MET A 250 15.85 11.97 11.16
N PRO A 251 16.34 13.03 10.50
CA PRO A 251 17.48 13.80 10.99
C PRO A 251 17.17 14.45 12.34
N LEU A 252 18.17 14.51 13.23
CA LEU A 252 18.03 15.13 14.56
C LEU A 252 17.58 16.61 14.51
N VAL A 253 17.94 17.32 13.44
CA VAL A 253 17.58 18.74 13.25
C VAL A 253 16.17 18.96 12.71
N ARG A 254 15.45 17.89 12.35
CA ARG A 254 14.12 17.96 11.73
C ARG A 254 13.08 18.78 12.52
N PRO A 255 13.08 18.81 13.87
CA PRO A 255 12.13 19.64 14.63
C PRO A 255 12.21 21.14 14.33
N ALA A 256 13.31 21.65 13.74
CA ALA A 256 13.38 23.03 13.28
C ALA A 256 12.28 23.38 12.26
N GLU A 257 11.81 22.39 11.49
CA GLU A 257 10.72 22.58 10.53
C GLU A 257 9.38 22.94 11.20
N LEU A 258 9.17 22.60 12.46
CA LEU A 258 7.98 23.02 13.20
C LEU A 258 7.86 24.55 13.32
N PHE A 259 8.99 25.27 13.24
CA PHE A 259 9.05 26.74 13.33
C PHE A 259 9.23 27.42 11.97
N TYR A 260 9.86 26.72 11.02
CA TYR A 260 10.16 27.25 9.71
C TYR A 260 9.80 26.22 8.62
N PRO A 261 8.64 26.38 7.96
CA PRO A 261 8.25 25.49 6.86
C PRO A 261 9.31 25.53 5.79
N TYR A 262 9.53 24.40 5.11
CA TYR A 262 10.56 24.25 4.08
C TYR A 262 12.01 24.45 4.55
N ALA A 263 12.29 24.31 5.85
CA ALA A 263 13.65 24.37 6.39
C ALA A 263 14.66 23.47 5.67
N PHE A 264 14.16 22.47 4.96
CA PHE A 264 14.95 21.48 4.21
C PHE A 264 14.71 21.51 2.69
N GLY A 265 13.90 22.42 2.18
CA GLY A 265 13.59 22.59 0.76
C GLY A 265 12.14 22.30 0.40
N HIS A 266 11.84 22.46 -0.87
CA HIS A 266 10.50 22.31 -1.46
C HIS A 266 10.36 20.98 -2.19
N ILE A 267 9.15 20.39 -2.17
CA ILE A 267 8.84 19.08 -2.76
C ILE A 267 8.57 19.20 -4.26
N THR A 268 8.02 20.34 -4.68
CA THR A 268 7.59 20.59 -6.05
C THR A 268 8.74 20.95 -6.98
N ASP A 269 9.88 21.32 -6.42
CA ASP A 269 11.08 21.58 -7.17
C ASP A 269 11.70 20.27 -7.70
N ASP A 270 12.62 20.40 -8.63
CA ASP A 270 13.25 19.27 -9.31
C ASP A 270 14.15 18.39 -8.40
N GLY A 271 13.93 18.43 -7.10
CA GLY A 271 14.66 17.67 -6.08
C GLY A 271 16.10 18.16 -5.83
N SER A 272 16.61 19.03 -6.68
CA SER A 272 17.95 19.61 -6.53
C SER A 272 18.01 20.63 -5.38
N GLN A 273 16.88 21.24 -5.06
CA GLN A 273 16.76 22.25 -4.01
C GLN A 273 16.47 21.65 -2.64
N PHE A 274 15.98 20.41 -2.58
CA PHE A 274 15.82 19.75 -1.29
C PHE A 274 17.20 19.45 -0.70
N GLN A 275 17.49 19.93 0.51
CA GLN A 275 18.78 19.71 1.19
C GLN A 275 18.93 18.23 1.58
N SER A 276 18.88 17.37 0.59
CA SER A 276 18.93 15.91 0.70
C SER A 276 20.21 15.37 1.33
N TRP A 277 21.26 16.20 1.42
CA TRP A 277 22.52 15.86 2.10
C TRP A 277 22.35 15.62 3.60
N ARG A 278 21.27 16.15 4.22
CA ARG A 278 20.92 15.92 5.62
C ARG A 278 20.13 14.63 5.82
N TYR A 279 19.52 14.08 4.75
CA TYR A 279 18.92 12.74 4.73
C TYR A 279 19.87 11.77 4.06
N ARG A 280 20.08 10.59 4.63
CA ARG A 280 20.93 9.53 4.04
C ARG A 280 20.33 9.04 2.72
N PRO A 281 21.15 8.69 1.74
CA PRO A 281 21.84 9.58 0.83
C PRO A 281 20.85 10.13 -0.21
N ARG A 282 20.64 11.42 -0.25
CA ARG A 282 19.94 12.14 -1.32
C ARG A 282 18.49 11.68 -1.61
N ARG A 283 17.72 11.35 -0.58
CA ARG A 283 16.31 10.97 -0.71
C ARG A 283 15.40 12.07 -0.16
N LEU A 284 14.24 12.27 -0.78
CA LEU A 284 13.16 13.03 -0.16
C LEU A 284 12.76 12.38 1.17
N PRO A 285 12.34 13.14 2.18
CA PRO A 285 11.84 12.59 3.43
C PRO A 285 10.63 11.69 3.16
N LEU A 286 10.40 10.72 4.02
CA LEU A 286 9.19 9.89 3.93
C LEU A 286 7.95 10.72 4.19
N ILE A 287 7.96 11.51 5.25
CA ILE A 287 6.96 12.52 5.59
C ILE A 287 7.45 13.85 5.04
N PHE A 288 6.81 14.40 4.03
CA PHE A 288 7.28 15.60 3.34
C PHE A 288 7.44 16.80 4.24
N SER A 289 6.50 17.00 5.15
CA SER A 289 6.56 18.05 6.15
C SER A 289 5.95 17.62 7.48
N ILE A 290 6.52 18.12 8.58
CA ILE A 290 5.94 18.01 9.93
C ILE A 290 5.40 19.36 10.43
N TYR A 291 5.44 20.39 9.59
CA TYR A 291 4.92 21.72 9.91
C TYR A 291 3.39 21.71 10.06
N CYS A 292 2.88 22.25 11.13
CA CYS A 292 1.43 22.28 11.42
C CYS A 292 0.93 23.67 11.83
N GLY A 293 1.67 24.69 11.41
CA GLY A 293 1.43 26.10 11.72
C GLY A 293 2.34 26.60 12.85
N LEU A 294 2.87 27.82 12.70
CA LEU A 294 3.84 28.43 13.63
C LEU A 294 3.31 28.51 15.07
N LEU A 295 2.02 28.76 15.25
CA LEU A 295 1.43 28.84 16.57
C LEU A 295 1.44 27.50 17.32
N VAL A 296 1.47 26.37 16.63
CA VAL A 296 1.43 25.04 17.28
C VAL A 296 2.65 24.80 18.17
N PRO A 297 3.91 24.88 17.71
CA PRO A 297 5.06 24.64 18.56
C PRO A 297 5.18 25.71 19.68
N LEU A 298 4.84 26.97 19.40
CA LEU A 298 4.86 28.03 20.41
C LEU A 298 3.87 27.75 21.55
N LEU A 299 2.64 27.37 21.20
CA LEU A 299 1.62 27.02 22.18
C LEU A 299 1.91 25.69 22.89
N ALA A 300 2.53 24.75 22.23
CA ALA A 300 2.96 23.52 22.88
C ALA A 300 4.01 23.78 23.95
N ILE A 301 4.98 24.68 23.71
CA ILE A 301 5.96 25.11 24.70
C ILE A 301 5.23 25.76 25.90
N ALA A 302 4.28 26.65 25.65
CA ALA A 302 3.44 27.23 26.69
C ALA A 302 2.65 26.16 27.46
N GLY A 303 2.11 25.16 26.74
CA GLY A 303 1.39 24.02 27.34
C GLY A 303 2.24 23.17 28.27
N VAL A 304 3.53 22.96 27.92
CA VAL A 304 4.50 22.30 28.82
C VAL A 304 4.71 23.17 30.07
N ALA A 305 4.96 24.49 29.91
CA ALA A 305 5.15 25.39 31.03
C ALA A 305 3.92 25.45 31.98
N MET A 306 2.72 25.39 31.42
CA MET A 306 1.45 25.31 32.15
C MET A 306 1.13 23.90 32.69
N ARG A 307 1.98 22.92 32.46
CA ARG A 307 1.83 21.52 32.87
C ARG A 307 0.54 20.85 32.36
N LEU A 308 0.10 21.21 31.13
CA LEU A 308 -1.07 20.63 30.49
C LEU A 308 -0.76 19.24 29.90
N GLN A 309 -1.76 18.42 29.76
CA GLN A 309 -1.71 17.11 29.03
C GLN A 309 -0.41 16.32 29.28
N LYS A 310 -0.06 16.04 30.53
CA LYS A 310 1.25 15.46 30.92
C LYS A 310 1.66 14.20 30.16
N TRP A 311 0.70 13.40 29.66
CA TRP A 311 0.97 12.22 28.85
C TRP A 311 1.70 12.55 27.52
N THR A 312 1.48 13.74 26.97
CA THR A 312 2.16 14.20 25.74
C THR A 312 3.66 14.38 25.97
N TRP A 313 4.09 14.63 27.22
CA TRP A 313 5.50 14.78 27.58
C TRP A 313 6.27 13.46 27.49
N ILE A 314 5.57 12.32 27.48
CA ILE A 314 6.14 10.99 27.24
C ILE A 314 6.08 10.69 25.75
N VAL A 315 4.93 10.94 25.12
CA VAL A 315 4.66 10.58 23.72
C VAL A 315 5.58 11.34 22.75
N MET A 316 5.77 12.66 22.93
CA MET A 316 6.58 13.46 22.01
C MET A 316 8.06 13.03 21.99
N PRO A 317 8.80 12.92 23.11
CA PRO A 317 10.18 12.48 23.08
C PRO A 317 10.31 11.01 22.63
N LEU A 318 9.39 10.12 23.02
CA LEU A 318 9.39 8.74 22.56
C LEU A 318 9.23 8.66 21.03
N SER A 319 8.29 9.43 20.48
CA SER A 319 8.07 9.57 19.05
C SER A 319 9.34 10.03 18.33
N TYR A 320 9.97 11.07 18.84
CA TYR A 320 11.20 11.61 18.27
C TYR A 320 12.35 10.58 18.28
N LEU A 321 12.57 9.91 19.42
CA LEU A 321 13.62 8.89 19.54
C LEU A 321 13.40 7.69 18.63
N LEU A 322 12.14 7.27 18.46
CA LEU A 322 11.78 6.22 17.49
C LEU A 322 11.97 6.68 16.05
N ALA A 323 11.54 7.91 15.73
CA ALA A 323 11.62 8.46 14.38
C ALA A 323 13.06 8.69 13.90
N THR A 324 13.97 9.05 14.80
CA THR A 324 15.40 9.22 14.49
C THR A 324 16.15 7.89 14.35
N GLY A 325 15.52 6.77 14.72
CA GLY A 325 16.16 5.46 14.71
C GLY A 325 17.19 5.24 15.84
N VAL A 326 17.27 6.19 16.80
CA VAL A 326 18.12 6.01 17.99
C VAL A 326 17.64 4.84 18.86
N LEU A 327 16.32 4.61 18.87
CA LEU A 327 15.70 3.44 19.51
C LEU A 327 15.20 2.47 18.41
N PRO A 328 16.04 1.56 17.91
CA PRO A 328 15.69 0.68 16.79
C PRO A 328 14.91 -0.57 17.23
N ILE A 329 13.93 -0.41 18.13
CA ILE A 329 13.23 -1.54 18.77
C ILE A 329 12.49 -2.40 17.75
N PHE A 330 11.94 -1.78 16.69
CA PHE A 330 11.10 -2.45 15.70
C PHE A 330 11.79 -2.72 14.37
N TYR A 331 13.12 -2.51 14.24
CA TYR A 331 13.83 -2.55 12.96
C TYR A 331 13.67 -3.86 12.18
N ARG A 332 13.50 -4.99 12.84
CA ARG A 332 13.33 -6.30 12.18
C ARG A 332 12.00 -6.43 11.44
N TRP A 333 10.99 -5.63 11.81
CA TRP A 333 9.63 -5.76 11.28
C TRP A 333 9.13 -4.51 10.59
N ILE A 334 9.63 -3.33 11.01
CA ILE A 334 9.15 -2.02 10.54
C ILE A 334 10.33 -1.27 9.94
N ARG A 335 10.23 -0.96 8.64
CA ARG A 335 11.19 -0.11 7.93
C ARG A 335 10.83 1.35 8.14
N TYR A 336 11.81 2.24 7.96
CA TYR A 336 11.64 3.68 7.88
C TYR A 336 11.14 4.30 9.19
N PRO A 337 12.05 4.54 10.14
CA PRO A 337 11.73 5.07 11.47
C PRO A 337 11.01 6.41 11.45
N GLU A 338 11.26 7.27 10.43
CA GLU A 338 10.68 8.63 10.33
C GLU A 338 9.16 8.66 10.53
N LYS A 339 8.44 7.60 10.13
CA LYS A 339 6.98 7.50 10.30
C LYS A 339 6.51 7.54 11.76
N PHE A 340 7.38 7.23 12.71
CA PHE A 340 7.05 7.33 14.13
C PHE A 340 6.91 8.77 14.62
N ILE A 341 7.25 9.80 13.81
CA ILE A 341 7.00 11.19 14.17
C ILE A 341 5.50 11.54 14.25
N LEU A 342 4.65 10.77 13.56
CA LEU A 342 3.22 11.07 13.39
C LEU A 342 2.47 11.16 14.74
N PHE A 343 2.69 10.19 15.64
CA PHE A 343 2.00 10.21 16.93
C PHE A 343 2.56 11.28 17.88
N GLY A 344 3.80 11.72 17.68
CA GLY A 344 4.37 12.89 18.36
C GLY A 344 3.73 14.20 17.91
N VAL A 345 3.53 14.38 16.59
CA VAL A 345 2.82 15.55 16.05
C VAL A 345 1.36 15.56 16.49
N PHE A 346 0.69 14.41 16.51
CA PHE A 346 -0.66 14.28 17.06
C PHE A 346 -0.73 14.75 18.53
N ALA A 347 0.20 14.33 19.38
CA ALA A 347 0.29 14.75 20.78
C ALA A 347 0.63 16.24 20.91
N LEU A 348 1.53 16.76 20.06
CA LEU A 348 1.92 18.17 20.00
C LEU A 348 0.70 19.08 19.74
N VAL A 349 -0.13 18.71 18.76
CA VAL A 349 -1.34 19.49 18.42
C VAL A 349 -2.35 19.48 19.56
N ILE A 350 -2.56 18.36 20.25
CA ILE A 350 -3.45 18.30 21.42
C ILE A 350 -2.94 19.20 22.55
N LEU A 351 -1.64 19.19 22.81
CA LEU A 351 -1.02 20.05 23.81
C LEU A 351 -1.18 21.52 23.45
N ALA A 352 -0.91 21.89 22.19
CA ALA A 352 -1.07 23.24 21.68
C ALA A 352 -2.52 23.73 21.75
N ALA A 353 -3.50 22.90 21.38
CA ALA A 353 -4.92 23.22 21.49
C ALA A 353 -5.36 23.45 22.95
N SER A 354 -4.79 22.66 23.89
CA SER A 354 -5.04 22.83 25.32
C SER A 354 -4.45 24.13 25.86
N ALA A 355 -3.31 24.59 25.33
CA ALA A 355 -2.74 25.88 25.66
C ALA A 355 -3.50 27.02 25.00
N PHE A 356 -3.95 26.88 23.75
CA PHE A 356 -4.81 27.82 23.05
C PHE A 356 -6.09 28.11 23.84
N ASP A 357 -6.62 27.10 24.52
CA ASP A 357 -7.82 27.25 25.37
C ASP A 357 -7.64 28.22 26.56
N ARG A 358 -6.42 28.51 26.96
CA ARG A 358 -6.07 29.45 28.02
C ARG A 358 -5.92 30.89 27.53
N ILE A 359 -5.93 31.12 26.22
CA ILE A 359 -5.85 32.45 25.61
C ILE A 359 -7.17 33.20 25.84
N ASP A 360 -7.08 34.53 26.05
CA ASP A 360 -8.26 35.37 26.14
C ASP A 360 -9.13 35.23 24.89
N ARG A 361 -10.44 35.07 25.08
CA ARG A 361 -11.43 34.88 24.00
C ARG A 361 -11.39 35.96 22.94
N ARG A 362 -10.97 37.17 23.29
CA ARG A 362 -10.86 38.32 22.36
C ARG A 362 -9.85 38.05 21.25
N PHE A 363 -8.78 37.34 21.53
CA PHE A 363 -7.71 37.03 20.58
C PHE A 363 -7.92 35.70 19.85
N ALA A 364 -8.75 34.79 20.37
CA ALA A 364 -8.91 33.45 19.83
C ALA A 364 -9.34 33.44 18.36
N PRO A 365 -10.36 34.24 17.89
CA PRO A 365 -10.74 34.25 16.47
C PRO A 365 -9.62 34.74 15.56
N PHE A 366 -8.87 35.76 15.99
CA PHE A 366 -7.74 36.29 15.20
C PHE A 366 -6.63 35.25 15.05
N LEU A 367 -6.23 34.59 16.14
CA LEU A 367 -5.20 33.54 16.09
C LEU A 367 -5.65 32.33 15.32
N LEU A 368 -6.94 32.00 15.37
CA LEU A 368 -7.51 30.92 14.54
C LEU A 368 -7.40 31.26 13.04
N LEU A 369 -7.75 32.49 12.64
CA LEU A 369 -7.63 32.97 11.26
C LEU A 369 -6.16 33.00 10.79
N LEU A 370 -5.23 33.42 11.66
CA LEU A 370 -3.79 33.32 11.36
C LEU A 370 -3.37 31.88 11.10
N THR A 371 -3.83 30.94 11.93
CA THR A 371 -3.50 29.52 11.73
C THR A 371 -4.08 28.97 10.42
N ILE A 372 -5.32 29.34 10.08
CA ILE A 372 -5.95 28.95 8.81
C ILE A 372 -5.13 29.49 7.64
N GLY A 373 -4.78 30.79 7.67
CA GLY A 373 -3.98 31.42 6.62
C GLY A 373 -2.61 30.79 6.48
N ASP A 374 -1.94 30.54 7.60
CA ASP A 374 -0.61 29.94 7.65
C ASP A 374 -0.61 28.52 7.03
N VAL A 375 -1.46 27.60 7.49
CA VAL A 375 -1.49 26.24 6.91
C VAL A 375 -2.00 26.23 5.47
N ALA A 376 -2.91 27.14 5.09
CA ALA A 376 -3.46 27.21 3.74
C ALA A 376 -2.39 27.50 2.67
N LEU A 377 -1.36 28.28 3.02
CA LEU A 377 -0.25 28.62 2.11
C LEU A 377 0.53 27.36 1.64
N HIS A 378 0.48 26.28 2.43
CA HIS A 378 1.29 25.07 2.20
C HIS A 378 0.52 23.91 1.55
N ILE A 379 -0.81 24.00 1.47
CA ILE A 379 -1.66 22.89 0.99
C ILE A 379 -1.30 22.46 -0.44
N ASN A 380 -1.10 23.42 -1.35
CA ASN A 380 -0.85 23.14 -2.76
C ASN A 380 0.50 22.46 -2.98
N GLU A 381 1.49 22.75 -2.15
CA GLU A 381 2.79 22.09 -2.22
C GLU A 381 2.72 20.66 -1.64
N LEU A 382 2.03 20.48 -0.51
CA LEU A 382 1.97 19.19 0.18
C LEU A 382 1.00 18.20 -0.48
N ALA A 383 0.01 18.71 -1.20
CA ALA A 383 -0.98 17.92 -1.94
C ALA A 383 -1.12 18.45 -3.38
N PRO A 384 -0.05 18.40 -4.20
CA PRO A 384 -0.08 18.92 -5.56
C PRO A 384 -0.97 18.07 -6.47
N ARG A 385 -1.53 18.71 -7.50
CA ARG A 385 -2.61 18.16 -8.34
C ARG A 385 -2.23 18.22 -9.80
N MET A 386 -2.64 17.19 -10.55
CA MET A 386 -2.53 17.11 -12.00
C MET A 386 -3.89 17.32 -12.65
N PRO A 387 -3.94 17.94 -13.84
CA PRO A 387 -5.17 18.08 -14.60
C PRO A 387 -5.68 16.69 -15.07
N ARG A 388 -6.99 16.60 -15.35
CA ARG A 388 -7.66 15.36 -15.80
C ARG A 388 -6.94 14.63 -16.92
N ARG A 389 -6.37 15.38 -17.90
CA ARG A 389 -5.62 14.83 -19.05
C ARG A 389 -4.43 13.96 -18.62
N PHE A 390 -3.85 14.19 -17.44
CA PHE A 390 -2.75 13.36 -16.92
C PHE A 390 -3.20 11.92 -16.65
N PHE A 391 -4.42 11.72 -16.21
CA PHE A 391 -4.99 10.42 -15.86
C PHE A 391 -5.60 9.66 -17.05
N SER A 392 -5.67 10.29 -18.22
CA SER A 392 -6.12 9.63 -19.46
C SER A 392 -5.03 8.68 -19.98
N PRO A 393 -5.39 7.59 -20.70
CA PRO A 393 -4.39 6.70 -21.29
C PRO A 393 -3.41 7.44 -22.21
N PRO A 394 -2.09 7.25 -22.06
CA PRO A 394 -1.13 7.81 -23.00
C PRO A 394 -1.21 7.10 -24.37
N PRO A 395 -0.91 7.76 -25.48
CA PRO A 395 -1.00 7.16 -26.82
C PRO A 395 -0.20 5.86 -26.98
N VAL A 396 0.91 5.72 -26.26
CA VAL A 396 1.73 4.51 -26.27
C VAL A 396 0.96 3.26 -25.83
N THR A 397 -0.08 3.38 -25.01
CA THR A 397 -0.88 2.24 -24.55
C THR A 397 -1.63 1.57 -25.67
N LEU A 398 -2.07 2.32 -26.71
CA LEU A 398 -2.70 1.77 -27.89
C LEU A 398 -1.73 0.92 -28.70
N ALA A 399 -0.46 1.36 -28.80
CA ALA A 399 0.58 0.61 -29.48
C ALA A 399 0.99 -0.66 -28.73
N LEU A 400 0.75 -0.72 -27.42
CA LEU A 400 1.11 -1.85 -26.54
C LEU A 400 -0.06 -2.80 -26.31
N ALA A 401 -1.29 -2.44 -26.68
CA ALA A 401 -2.47 -3.25 -26.47
C ALA A 401 -2.34 -4.60 -27.18
N GLY A 402 -2.66 -5.68 -26.48
CA GLY A 402 -2.61 -7.03 -26.98
C GLY A 402 -2.94 -8.06 -25.89
N PRO A 403 -3.12 -9.35 -26.27
CA PRO A 403 -3.46 -10.41 -25.33
C PRO A 403 -2.28 -10.85 -24.47
N ASN A 404 -1.06 -10.61 -24.95
CA ASN A 404 0.17 -11.04 -24.30
C ASN A 404 0.70 -9.99 -23.31
N ARG A 405 1.80 -10.31 -22.66
CA ARG A 405 2.42 -9.44 -21.67
C ARG A 405 3.44 -8.51 -22.30
N ILE A 406 3.70 -7.44 -21.60
CA ILE A 406 4.75 -6.48 -21.88
C ILE A 406 5.92 -6.79 -20.95
N PHE A 407 7.11 -6.98 -21.52
CA PHE A 407 8.33 -6.88 -20.74
C PHE A 407 8.79 -5.42 -20.79
N HIS A 408 8.61 -4.74 -19.70
CA HIS A 408 9.08 -3.38 -19.54
C HIS A 408 10.48 -3.41 -18.94
N GLN A 409 11.49 -3.17 -19.76
CA GLN A 409 12.85 -2.99 -19.29
C GLN A 409 12.97 -1.60 -18.67
N ALA A 410 12.50 -1.48 -17.44
CA ALA A 410 12.55 -0.24 -16.69
C ALA A 410 14.00 0.24 -16.56
N GLU A 411 14.20 1.55 -16.69
CA GLU A 411 15.48 2.17 -16.36
C GLU A 411 15.70 2.14 -14.85
N TRP A 412 16.16 1.02 -14.34
CA TRP A 412 16.65 0.93 -12.97
C TRP A 412 17.78 1.93 -12.65
N PRO A 413 18.71 2.23 -13.58
CA PRO A 413 19.73 3.22 -13.30
C PRO A 413 19.20 4.62 -12.98
N VAL A 414 17.99 4.95 -13.43
CA VAL A 414 17.34 6.25 -13.12
C VAL A 414 16.85 6.28 -11.67
N TRP A 415 16.65 5.13 -11.03
CA TRP A 415 16.03 5.01 -9.70
C TRP A 415 17.03 4.78 -8.56
N GLY A 416 18.16 4.20 -8.82
CA GLY A 416 18.98 3.63 -7.76
C GLY A 416 20.34 4.23 -7.54
N THR A 417 21.00 4.85 -8.51
CA THR A 417 22.45 4.99 -8.41
C THR A 417 23.10 6.30 -8.82
N ARG A 418 22.47 7.19 -9.56
CA ARG A 418 23.18 8.40 -10.04
C ARG A 418 22.27 9.60 -10.22
N GLY A 419 22.15 10.39 -9.18
CA GLY A 419 21.56 11.72 -9.24
C GLY A 419 20.43 11.91 -8.23
N PRO A 420 20.07 13.17 -7.93
CA PRO A 420 18.89 13.47 -7.16
C PRO A 420 17.69 12.93 -7.92
N GLN A 421 16.98 11.98 -7.32
CA GLN A 421 15.72 11.52 -7.87
C GLN A 421 14.75 12.66 -7.77
N ILE A 422 14.41 13.22 -8.91
CA ILE A 422 13.45 14.29 -9.09
C ILE A 422 12.06 13.67 -8.84
N GLU A 423 11.71 13.45 -7.58
CA GLU A 423 10.46 12.78 -7.23
C GLU A 423 9.26 13.74 -7.22
N GLY A 424 9.49 15.05 -7.13
CA GLY A 424 8.47 16.05 -6.92
C GLY A 424 7.96 16.76 -8.17
N GLY A 425 8.81 16.96 -9.16
CA GLY A 425 8.51 17.81 -10.31
C GLY A 425 7.44 17.23 -11.25
N GLU A 426 6.47 18.05 -11.66
CA GLU A 426 5.42 17.70 -12.62
C GLU A 426 5.94 17.02 -13.89
N ARG A 427 7.05 17.51 -14.45
CA ARG A 427 7.71 16.96 -15.64
C ARG A 427 8.12 15.50 -15.48
N THR A 428 8.55 15.12 -14.29
CA THR A 428 8.94 13.73 -13.98
C THR A 428 7.76 12.80 -14.12
N TYR A 429 6.60 13.18 -13.60
CA TYR A 429 5.40 12.34 -13.68
C TYR A 429 4.84 12.24 -15.10
N TRP A 430 4.89 13.33 -15.89
CA TRP A 430 4.59 13.25 -17.31
C TRP A 430 5.52 12.29 -18.05
N SER A 431 6.82 12.30 -17.71
CA SER A 431 7.79 11.36 -18.26
C SER A 431 7.50 9.92 -17.84
N GLN A 432 7.22 9.68 -16.56
CA GLN A 432 6.87 8.36 -16.03
C GLN A 432 5.59 7.81 -16.66
N ARG A 433 4.57 8.67 -16.85
CA ARG A 433 3.34 8.30 -17.54
C ARG A 433 3.61 7.86 -18.98
N THR A 434 4.43 8.60 -19.71
CA THR A 434 4.78 8.29 -21.10
C THR A 434 5.65 7.04 -21.21
N ALA A 435 6.55 6.82 -20.25
CA ALA A 435 7.42 5.66 -20.17
C ALA A 435 6.75 4.45 -19.53
N LEU A 436 5.50 4.55 -19.09
CA LEU A 436 4.76 3.49 -18.39
C LEU A 436 5.55 2.93 -17.20
N PHE A 437 5.76 3.77 -16.18
CA PHE A 437 6.45 3.37 -14.97
C PHE A 437 5.94 1.99 -14.46
N PRO A 438 6.82 1.14 -13.89
CA PRO A 438 6.41 -0.17 -13.37
C PRO A 438 5.11 -0.13 -12.58
N PHE A 439 4.23 -1.11 -12.78
CA PHE A 439 2.87 -1.21 -12.26
C PHE A 439 1.83 -0.26 -12.90
N THR A 440 2.20 0.93 -13.38
CA THR A 440 1.23 1.83 -14.04
C THR A 440 0.61 1.26 -15.33
N PRO A 441 1.23 0.32 -16.08
CA PRO A 441 0.55 -0.37 -17.18
C PRO A 441 -0.80 -0.98 -16.79
N ALA A 442 -0.93 -1.45 -15.56
CA ALA A 442 -2.17 -2.01 -15.03
C ALA A 442 -3.36 -1.03 -15.10
N LEU A 443 -3.14 0.29 -14.96
CA LEU A 443 -4.15 1.34 -15.13
C LEU A 443 -4.85 1.33 -16.50
N TYR A 444 -4.17 0.77 -17.48
CA TYR A 444 -4.60 0.72 -18.88
C TYR A 444 -4.96 -0.71 -19.32
N GLY A 445 -5.14 -1.62 -18.36
CA GLY A 445 -5.47 -3.01 -18.62
C GLY A 445 -4.32 -3.82 -19.23
N LEU A 446 -3.10 -3.28 -19.26
CA LEU A 446 -1.92 -3.96 -19.79
C LEU A 446 -1.32 -4.90 -18.73
N ARG A 447 -0.94 -6.10 -19.17
CA ARG A 447 -0.30 -7.11 -18.32
C ARG A 447 1.22 -7.03 -18.49
N THR A 448 1.94 -7.14 -17.38
CA THR A 448 3.41 -7.08 -17.40
C THR A 448 4.06 -8.35 -16.88
N ILE A 449 5.36 -8.48 -17.16
CA ILE A 449 6.20 -9.56 -16.66
C ILE A 449 7.59 -9.00 -16.28
N TYR A 450 8.25 -9.64 -15.32
CA TYR A 450 9.60 -9.30 -14.85
C TYR A 450 9.72 -7.92 -14.23
N GLU A 451 8.65 -7.39 -13.66
CA GLU A 451 8.72 -6.13 -12.94
C GLU A 451 9.42 -6.29 -11.58
N ILE A 452 10.07 -5.24 -11.17
CA ILE A 452 10.91 -5.21 -9.98
C ILE A 452 10.06 -4.97 -8.74
N ASP A 453 10.34 -5.72 -7.68
CA ASP A 453 9.68 -5.62 -6.38
C ASP A 453 10.27 -4.48 -5.54
N ILE A 454 9.71 -3.29 -5.67
CA ILE A 454 10.12 -2.12 -4.89
C ILE A 454 9.74 -2.27 -3.41
N ASN A 455 8.60 -2.92 -3.14
CA ASN A 455 8.00 -2.99 -1.81
C ASN A 455 8.31 -4.28 -1.04
N LEU A 456 9.06 -5.21 -1.64
CA LEU A 456 9.32 -6.55 -1.11
C LEU A 456 8.03 -7.34 -0.82
N THR A 457 6.97 -7.08 -1.61
CA THR A 457 5.66 -7.74 -1.47
C THR A 457 5.39 -8.77 -2.55
N THR A 458 6.28 -8.88 -3.54
CA THR A 458 6.21 -9.87 -4.61
C THR A 458 6.58 -11.25 -4.08
N LEU A 459 5.91 -12.28 -4.57
CA LEU A 459 6.22 -13.67 -4.24
C LEU A 459 7.67 -14.03 -4.58
N ARG A 460 8.32 -14.82 -3.74
CA ARG A 460 9.73 -15.21 -3.93
C ARG A 460 10.02 -15.84 -5.30
N PRO A 461 9.20 -16.77 -5.84
CA PRO A 461 9.48 -17.32 -7.16
C PRO A 461 9.56 -16.25 -8.26
N THR A 462 8.71 -15.22 -8.19
CA THR A 462 8.80 -14.09 -9.12
C THR A 462 10.06 -13.26 -8.89
N ALA A 463 10.39 -12.95 -7.66
CA ALA A 463 11.60 -12.18 -7.32
C ALA A 463 12.87 -12.92 -7.75
N ASP A 464 12.93 -14.23 -7.49
CA ASP A 464 14.05 -15.08 -7.88
C ASP A 464 14.17 -15.19 -9.42
N LEU A 465 13.05 -15.27 -10.13
CA LEU A 465 13.02 -15.26 -11.60
C LEU A 465 13.53 -13.93 -12.18
N VAL A 466 13.06 -12.80 -11.64
CA VAL A 466 13.51 -11.46 -12.06
C VAL A 466 15.00 -11.30 -11.80
N GLN A 467 15.47 -11.70 -10.63
CA GLN A 467 16.90 -11.66 -10.30
C GLN A 467 17.73 -12.56 -11.23
N SER A 468 17.26 -13.79 -11.49
CA SER A 468 17.93 -14.72 -12.42
C SER A 468 18.02 -14.16 -13.84
N MET A 469 16.96 -13.50 -14.28
CA MET A 469 16.96 -12.83 -15.59
C MET A 469 18.05 -11.76 -15.68
N TRP A 470 18.13 -10.89 -14.69
CA TRP A 470 19.14 -9.81 -14.70
C TRP A 470 20.58 -10.37 -14.62
N GLU A 471 20.80 -11.40 -13.81
CA GLU A 471 22.10 -12.07 -13.72
C GLU A 471 22.48 -12.74 -15.06
N ALA A 472 21.53 -13.43 -15.71
CA ALA A 472 21.77 -14.06 -16.99
C ALA A 472 22.05 -13.04 -18.10
N LEU A 473 21.26 -11.95 -18.18
CA LEU A 473 21.49 -10.85 -19.13
C LEU A 473 22.86 -10.18 -18.91
N ALA A 474 23.26 -9.98 -17.65
CA ALA A 474 24.59 -9.46 -17.29
C ALA A 474 25.72 -10.43 -17.69
N ALA A 475 25.46 -11.73 -17.69
CA ALA A 475 26.37 -12.77 -18.18
C ALA A 475 26.35 -12.97 -19.69
N GLY A 476 25.59 -12.15 -20.44
CA GLY A 476 25.51 -12.18 -21.90
C GLY A 476 24.42 -13.06 -22.50
N ALA A 477 23.49 -13.58 -21.69
CA ALA A 477 22.35 -14.33 -22.21
C ALA A 477 21.46 -13.43 -23.10
N PRO A 478 20.88 -13.97 -24.17
CA PRO A 478 19.92 -13.21 -25.01
C PRO A 478 18.61 -13.00 -24.24
N ILE A 479 17.92 -11.87 -24.52
CA ILE A 479 16.62 -11.55 -23.92
C ILE A 479 15.47 -12.43 -24.40
N ARG A 480 15.59 -13.00 -25.61
CA ARG A 480 14.53 -13.76 -26.29
C ARG A 480 13.95 -14.91 -25.43
N PRO A 481 14.74 -15.80 -24.79
CA PRO A 481 14.21 -16.86 -23.95
C PRO A 481 13.29 -16.36 -22.85
N PHE A 482 13.64 -15.24 -22.21
CA PHE A 482 12.82 -14.63 -21.16
C PHE A 482 11.49 -14.10 -21.71
N MET A 483 11.50 -13.46 -22.88
CA MET A 483 10.27 -13.03 -23.53
C MET A 483 9.35 -14.20 -23.84
N LEU A 484 9.89 -15.28 -24.38
CA LEU A 484 9.12 -16.48 -24.72
C LEU A 484 8.53 -17.15 -23.46
N MET A 485 9.37 -17.45 -22.47
CA MET A 485 8.93 -18.06 -21.21
C MET A 485 7.89 -17.22 -20.48
N GLY A 486 8.03 -15.90 -20.51
CA GLY A 486 7.16 -14.94 -19.83
C GLY A 486 5.85 -14.64 -20.57
N ASN A 487 5.63 -15.21 -21.76
CA ASN A 487 4.51 -14.85 -22.64
C ASN A 487 4.53 -13.34 -22.98
N ALA A 488 5.70 -12.79 -23.26
CA ALA A 488 5.88 -11.40 -23.63
C ALA A 488 6.19 -11.28 -25.12
N ASP A 489 5.33 -10.59 -25.87
CA ASP A 489 5.55 -10.26 -27.28
C ASP A 489 6.01 -8.81 -27.49
N VAL A 490 5.99 -8.03 -26.44
CA VAL A 490 6.40 -6.63 -26.48
C VAL A 490 7.53 -6.37 -25.50
N LEU A 491 8.65 -5.87 -26.01
CA LEU A 491 9.75 -5.32 -25.24
C LEU A 491 9.66 -3.80 -25.29
N ALA A 492 9.37 -3.20 -24.15
CA ALA A 492 9.38 -1.75 -23.97
C ALA A 492 10.75 -1.32 -23.44
N LEU A 493 11.53 -0.65 -24.29
CA LEU A 493 12.86 -0.17 -23.94
C LEU A 493 12.83 1.26 -23.43
N PRO A 494 13.74 1.61 -22.50
CA PRO A 494 13.89 2.98 -22.04
C PRO A 494 14.19 3.96 -23.17
N GLY A 495 13.70 5.18 -23.03
CA GLY A 495 13.92 6.25 -23.99
C GLY A 495 12.81 7.30 -23.96
N ARG A 496 13.03 8.41 -24.64
CA ARG A 496 12.04 9.48 -24.85
C ARG A 496 11.91 9.76 -26.35
N PRO A 497 10.90 9.23 -27.03
CA PRO A 497 9.83 8.32 -26.56
C PRO A 497 10.32 6.91 -26.24
N ILE A 498 9.50 6.14 -25.52
CA ILE A 498 9.74 4.73 -25.28
C ILE A 498 9.85 3.98 -26.60
N ARG A 499 10.85 3.11 -26.73
CA ARG A 499 11.03 2.27 -27.91
C ARG A 499 10.32 0.94 -27.72
N ILE A 500 9.51 0.56 -28.70
CA ILE A 500 8.72 -0.68 -28.67
C ILE A 500 9.32 -1.63 -29.70
N MET A 501 9.71 -2.82 -29.23
CA MET A 501 10.08 -3.93 -30.09
C MET A 501 9.04 -5.04 -29.94
N ARG A 502 8.48 -5.48 -31.06
CA ARG A 502 7.58 -6.65 -31.08
C ARG A 502 8.34 -7.88 -31.55
N GLY A 503 8.03 -9.00 -30.93
CA GLY A 503 8.63 -10.30 -31.25
C GLY A 503 7.60 -11.41 -31.25
N SER A 504 8.05 -12.60 -31.62
CA SER A 504 7.27 -13.83 -31.41
C SER A 504 7.24 -14.17 -29.94
N THR A 505 6.15 -14.80 -29.48
CA THR A 505 6.03 -15.33 -28.13
C THR A 505 5.39 -16.71 -28.15
N VAL A 506 5.47 -17.43 -27.05
CA VAL A 506 4.66 -18.63 -26.80
C VAL A 506 3.38 -18.23 -26.06
N PRO A 507 2.28 -18.97 -26.19
CA PRO A 507 1.07 -18.77 -25.42
C PRO A 507 1.37 -18.79 -23.91
N ARG A 508 0.46 -18.27 -23.09
CA ARG A 508 0.59 -18.31 -21.62
C ARG A 508 0.64 -19.74 -21.08
N TYR A 509 -0.04 -20.67 -21.79
CA TYR A 509 -0.03 -22.10 -21.52
C TYR A 509 0.58 -22.81 -22.72
N TRP A 510 1.67 -23.51 -22.53
CA TRP A 510 2.42 -24.13 -23.60
C TRP A 510 3.05 -25.47 -23.18
N PHE A 511 3.24 -26.34 -24.09
CA PHE A 511 3.91 -27.62 -23.88
C PHE A 511 5.41 -27.48 -24.16
N ALA A 512 6.22 -27.98 -23.21
CA ALA A 512 7.66 -28.02 -23.38
C ALA A 512 8.06 -29.04 -24.43
N ASP A 513 8.90 -28.65 -25.40
CA ASP A 513 9.55 -29.53 -26.34
C ASP A 513 10.94 -29.99 -25.86
N GLN A 514 11.47 -29.31 -24.85
CA GLN A 514 12.71 -29.66 -24.16
C GLN A 514 12.56 -29.44 -22.66
N ILE A 515 12.88 -30.47 -21.87
CA ILE A 515 12.84 -30.43 -20.42
C ILE A 515 14.26 -30.57 -19.86
N VAL A 516 14.66 -29.62 -19.03
CA VAL A 516 16.00 -29.57 -18.44
C VAL A 516 15.86 -29.58 -16.91
N PRO A 517 16.27 -30.65 -16.24
CA PRO A 517 16.28 -30.65 -14.78
C PRO A 517 17.37 -29.70 -14.26
N ILE A 518 16.99 -28.87 -13.28
CA ILE A 518 17.90 -27.97 -12.59
C ILE A 518 17.85 -28.23 -11.08
N ARG A 519 18.98 -28.02 -10.40
CA ARG A 519 19.09 -28.19 -8.94
C ARG A 519 19.14 -26.87 -8.21
N SER A 520 19.48 -25.80 -8.90
CA SER A 520 19.59 -24.48 -8.30
C SER A 520 19.30 -23.36 -9.31
N ARG A 521 19.06 -22.17 -8.79
CA ARG A 521 18.90 -20.94 -9.57
C ARG A 521 20.18 -20.58 -10.35
N GLU A 522 21.34 -20.80 -9.76
CA GLU A 522 22.64 -20.56 -10.39
C GLU A 522 22.86 -21.46 -11.61
N GLU A 523 22.37 -22.70 -11.56
CA GLU A 523 22.40 -23.61 -12.68
C GLU A 523 21.53 -23.14 -13.84
N PHE A 524 20.32 -22.65 -13.53
CA PHE A 524 19.43 -22.01 -14.52
C PHE A 524 20.09 -20.82 -15.21
N VAL A 525 20.70 -19.90 -14.44
CA VAL A 525 21.40 -18.72 -14.97
C VAL A 525 22.55 -19.11 -15.86
N ARG A 526 23.41 -20.03 -15.39
CA ARG A 526 24.56 -20.52 -16.15
C ARG A 526 24.12 -21.16 -17.48
N ASP A 527 23.14 -22.04 -17.43
CA ASP A 527 22.70 -22.78 -18.60
C ASP A 527 22.06 -21.87 -19.64
N LEU A 528 21.27 -20.88 -19.24
CA LEU A 528 20.72 -19.87 -20.14
C LEU A 528 21.80 -18.99 -20.78
N SER A 529 22.91 -18.73 -20.08
CA SER A 529 23.99 -17.87 -20.57
C SER A 529 24.96 -18.58 -21.51
N THR A 530 25.09 -19.91 -21.39
CA THR A 530 26.17 -20.68 -22.07
C THR A 530 25.69 -21.60 -23.18
N LYS A 531 24.39 -21.92 -23.24
CA LYS A 531 23.82 -22.89 -24.17
C LYS A 531 22.72 -22.28 -25.02
N ARG A 532 22.48 -22.89 -26.20
CA ARG A 532 21.31 -22.56 -27.03
C ARG A 532 20.18 -23.53 -26.70
N TRP A 533 18.98 -23.00 -26.59
CA TRP A 533 17.77 -23.74 -26.23
C TRP A 533 16.67 -23.56 -27.25
N SER A 534 15.73 -24.51 -27.23
CA SER A 534 14.50 -24.37 -28.02
C SER A 534 13.63 -23.21 -27.49
N ASP A 535 12.71 -22.71 -28.32
CA ASP A 535 11.77 -21.65 -27.94
C ASP A 535 10.79 -22.08 -26.82
N ARG A 536 10.65 -23.40 -26.58
CA ARG A 536 9.77 -24.01 -25.56
C ARG A 536 10.55 -24.90 -24.59
N VAL A 537 11.71 -24.45 -24.16
CA VAL A 537 12.46 -25.12 -23.09
C VAL A 537 11.85 -24.86 -21.74
N ALA A 538 11.71 -25.92 -20.94
CA ALA A 538 11.32 -25.83 -19.53
C ALA A 538 12.46 -26.32 -18.62
N PHE A 539 12.96 -25.45 -17.77
CA PHE A 539 13.89 -25.79 -16.68
C PHE A 539 13.07 -26.16 -15.46
N VAL A 540 13.11 -27.42 -15.04
CA VAL A 540 12.26 -27.94 -13.97
C VAL A 540 13.11 -28.21 -12.73
N SER A 541 12.70 -27.66 -11.59
CA SER A 541 13.29 -27.99 -10.30
C SER A 541 12.91 -29.43 -9.94
N ALA A 542 13.86 -30.36 -10.04
CA ALA A 542 13.66 -31.75 -9.68
C ALA A 542 14.01 -31.99 -8.22
N PRO A 543 13.10 -32.56 -7.39
CA PRO A 543 13.47 -33.11 -6.10
C PRO A 543 14.54 -34.20 -6.24
N ALA A 544 15.48 -34.26 -5.32
CA ALA A 544 16.49 -35.32 -5.34
C ALA A 544 15.81 -36.69 -5.19
N GLY A 545 15.89 -37.52 -6.26
CA GLY A 545 15.40 -38.91 -6.23
C GLY A 545 14.15 -39.22 -7.07
N GLU A 546 13.47 -38.25 -7.65
CA GLU A 546 12.44 -38.56 -8.65
C GLU A 546 13.09 -38.92 -10.00
N PRO A 547 12.59 -39.98 -10.71
CA PRO A 547 13.04 -40.23 -12.05
C PRO A 547 12.79 -38.98 -12.87
N ALA A 548 13.90 -38.39 -13.34
CA ALA A 548 13.84 -37.23 -14.18
C ALA A 548 12.75 -37.44 -15.24
N LEU A 549 11.87 -36.46 -15.42
CA LEU A 549 11.07 -36.30 -16.63
C LEU A 549 12.07 -36.24 -17.80
N ARG A 550 12.65 -37.40 -18.11
CA ARG A 550 13.60 -37.55 -19.20
C ARG A 550 12.77 -37.70 -20.46
N SER A 551 12.85 -36.65 -21.27
CA SER A 551 12.48 -36.62 -22.66
C SER A 551 11.22 -37.43 -23.01
N ALA A 552 10.31 -36.82 -23.47
CA ALA A 552 9.74 -36.95 -24.81
C ALA A 552 8.83 -35.76 -24.91
N ALA A 553 9.23 -34.80 -25.67
CA ALA A 553 8.31 -33.94 -26.33
C ALA A 553 7.36 -34.81 -27.15
N SER A 554 6.39 -35.46 -26.50
CA SER A 554 5.25 -36.01 -27.18
C SER A 554 4.52 -34.85 -27.82
N GLN A 555 4.01 -35.01 -29.04
CA GLN A 555 3.20 -33.96 -29.64
C GLN A 555 2.02 -33.70 -28.73
N ALA A 556 1.90 -32.44 -28.31
CA ALA A 556 0.82 -32.02 -27.43
C ALA A 556 0.33 -30.61 -27.81
N ALA A 557 -0.96 -30.39 -27.68
CA ALA A 557 -1.63 -29.18 -28.11
C ALA A 557 -2.62 -28.66 -27.07
N LEU A 558 -2.68 -27.35 -26.94
CA LEU A 558 -3.76 -26.66 -26.24
C LEU A 558 -4.94 -26.51 -27.20
N LEU A 559 -6.08 -27.11 -26.84
CA LEU A 559 -7.30 -27.08 -27.66
C LEU A 559 -8.17 -25.85 -27.32
N SER A 560 -8.29 -25.53 -26.02
CA SER A 560 -8.98 -24.31 -25.56
C SER A 560 -8.48 -23.87 -24.22
N ALA A 561 -8.63 -22.57 -23.92
CA ALA A 561 -8.33 -21.95 -22.63
C ALA A 561 -9.43 -20.95 -22.26
N GLU A 562 -10.00 -21.11 -21.07
CA GLU A 562 -10.92 -20.19 -20.45
C GLU A 562 -10.25 -19.66 -19.19
N GLU A 563 -10.13 -18.34 -19.07
CA GLU A 563 -9.39 -17.71 -17.96
C GLU A 563 -10.25 -16.72 -17.18
N SER A 564 -10.11 -16.73 -15.86
CA SER A 564 -10.52 -15.67 -14.96
C SER A 564 -9.30 -14.99 -14.30
N SER A 565 -9.50 -14.11 -13.30
CA SER A 565 -8.37 -13.52 -12.57
C SER A 565 -7.61 -14.58 -11.75
N HIS A 566 -8.31 -15.56 -11.20
CA HIS A 566 -7.79 -16.53 -10.24
C HIS A 566 -7.96 -17.99 -10.68
N SER A 567 -8.41 -18.25 -11.90
CA SER A 567 -8.54 -19.61 -12.42
C SER A 567 -8.29 -19.70 -13.92
N ALA A 568 -7.93 -20.89 -14.38
CA ALA A 568 -7.88 -21.26 -15.79
C ALA A 568 -8.39 -22.68 -15.98
N LYS A 569 -9.23 -22.88 -17.01
CA LYS A 569 -9.70 -24.19 -17.47
C LYS A 569 -9.17 -24.41 -18.87
N LEU A 570 -8.35 -25.43 -19.02
CA LEU A 570 -7.67 -25.75 -20.25
C LEU A 570 -8.16 -27.12 -20.77
N LYS A 571 -8.45 -27.21 -22.05
CA LYS A 571 -8.63 -28.50 -22.73
C LYS A 571 -7.39 -28.78 -23.58
N VAL A 572 -6.76 -29.91 -23.37
CA VAL A 572 -5.48 -30.28 -24.01
C VAL A 572 -5.53 -31.66 -24.60
N HIS A 573 -4.65 -31.94 -25.57
CA HIS A 573 -4.39 -33.26 -26.12
C HIS A 573 -2.88 -33.52 -26.06
N ALA A 574 -2.50 -34.73 -25.71
CA ALA A 574 -1.11 -35.19 -25.72
C ALA A 574 -1.02 -36.62 -26.23
N ASP A 575 -0.09 -36.89 -27.16
CA ASP A 575 0.11 -38.23 -27.74
C ASP A 575 0.85 -39.18 -26.77
N GLY A 576 1.53 -38.60 -25.78
CA GLY A 576 2.24 -39.27 -24.70
C GLY A 576 2.33 -38.37 -23.48
N GLN A 577 3.15 -38.75 -22.49
CA GLN A 577 3.39 -37.89 -21.33
C GLN A 577 4.04 -36.56 -21.76
N ALA A 578 3.43 -35.44 -21.42
CA ALA A 578 3.88 -34.10 -21.79
C ALA A 578 3.92 -33.15 -20.58
N LEU A 579 4.80 -32.16 -20.63
CA LEU A 579 4.87 -31.12 -19.60
C LEU A 579 4.18 -29.84 -20.09
N LEU A 580 3.07 -29.49 -19.46
CA LEU A 580 2.39 -28.22 -19.67
C LEU A 580 2.98 -27.19 -18.72
N VAL A 581 3.46 -26.08 -19.25
CA VAL A 581 3.93 -24.91 -18.51
C VAL A 581 2.86 -23.83 -18.54
N ALA A 582 2.52 -23.30 -17.36
CA ALA A 582 1.71 -22.11 -17.19
C ALA A 582 2.61 -20.96 -16.78
N SER A 583 2.75 -19.94 -17.64
CA SER A 583 3.54 -18.74 -17.31
C SER A 583 2.83 -17.88 -16.25
N ALA A 584 2.63 -18.44 -15.09
CA ALA A 584 1.99 -17.84 -13.91
C ALA A 584 2.80 -18.15 -12.66
N THR A 585 2.89 -17.18 -11.75
CA THR A 585 3.66 -17.32 -10.51
C THR A 585 3.13 -18.44 -9.65
N PRO A 586 3.97 -19.40 -9.20
CA PRO A 586 3.56 -20.46 -8.29
C PRO A 586 3.31 -19.91 -6.88
N HIS A 587 2.32 -20.50 -6.23
CA HIS A 587 2.03 -20.26 -4.81
C HIS A 587 1.32 -21.47 -4.22
N ARG A 588 1.48 -21.74 -2.93
CA ARG A 588 0.90 -22.91 -2.24
C ARG A 588 -0.63 -23.00 -2.30
N TYR A 589 -1.32 -21.91 -2.59
CA TYR A 589 -2.78 -21.85 -2.72
C TYR A 589 -3.27 -22.03 -4.17
N TRP A 590 -2.40 -22.34 -5.09
CA TRP A 590 -2.81 -22.85 -6.40
C TRP A 590 -3.12 -24.33 -6.30
N HIS A 591 -4.31 -24.69 -6.70
CA HIS A 591 -4.76 -26.08 -6.86
C HIS A 591 -4.83 -26.40 -8.33
N VAL A 592 -4.19 -27.52 -8.72
CA VAL A 592 -4.23 -28.01 -10.11
C VAL A 592 -4.92 -29.37 -10.11
N THR A 593 -5.85 -29.54 -11.04
CA THR A 593 -6.52 -30.82 -11.26
C THR A 593 -6.46 -31.21 -12.73
N ILE A 594 -6.37 -32.52 -13.00
CA ILE A 594 -6.52 -33.12 -14.33
C ILE A 594 -7.73 -34.04 -14.27
N ASP A 595 -8.76 -33.76 -15.06
CA ASP A 595 -10.05 -34.46 -15.07
C ASP A 595 -10.68 -34.62 -13.69
N GLY A 596 -10.52 -33.58 -12.84
CA GLY A 596 -11.02 -33.54 -11.47
C GLY A 596 -10.10 -34.18 -10.41
N ASN A 597 -9.05 -34.90 -10.81
CA ASN A 597 -8.09 -35.47 -9.87
C ASN A 597 -6.96 -34.49 -9.57
N SER A 598 -6.52 -34.41 -8.30
CA SER A 598 -5.44 -33.53 -7.89
C SER A 598 -4.13 -33.88 -8.58
N ALA A 599 -3.48 -32.87 -9.16
CA ALA A 599 -2.18 -32.97 -9.82
C ALA A 599 -1.23 -31.93 -9.20
N PRO A 600 -0.19 -32.32 -8.44
CA PRO A 600 0.69 -31.35 -7.80
C PRO A 600 1.46 -30.55 -8.85
N PRO A 601 1.47 -29.20 -8.75
CA PRO A 601 2.23 -28.38 -9.67
C PRO A 601 3.73 -28.49 -9.41
N LEU A 602 4.51 -28.54 -10.48
CA LEU A 602 5.97 -28.40 -10.48
C LEU A 602 6.35 -26.93 -10.65
N ILE A 603 7.56 -26.57 -10.27
CA ILE A 603 8.15 -25.26 -10.57
C ILE A 603 8.99 -25.37 -11.82
N ALA A 604 8.61 -24.63 -12.85
CA ALA A 604 9.35 -24.48 -14.08
C ALA A 604 9.96 -23.08 -14.21
N ASN A 605 11.13 -22.99 -14.85
CA ASN A 605 11.82 -21.74 -15.14
C ASN A 605 11.94 -20.82 -13.91
N VAL A 606 12.20 -21.41 -12.76
CA VAL A 606 12.36 -20.75 -11.43
C VAL A 606 11.07 -20.10 -10.90
N GLY A 607 10.24 -19.48 -11.75
CA GLY A 607 9.12 -18.66 -11.33
C GLY A 607 7.78 -18.96 -12.02
N PHE A 608 7.62 -20.10 -12.68
CA PHE A 608 6.37 -20.51 -13.33
C PHE A 608 5.88 -21.87 -12.83
N GLN A 609 4.61 -22.15 -13.09
CA GLN A 609 3.99 -23.43 -12.75
C GLN A 609 4.09 -24.40 -13.94
N ALA A 610 4.19 -25.67 -13.65
CA ALA A 610 4.05 -26.71 -14.67
C ALA A 610 3.30 -27.92 -14.10
N VAL A 611 2.72 -28.73 -14.99
CA VAL A 611 2.05 -29.98 -14.63
C VAL A 611 2.32 -31.05 -15.70
N VAL A 612 2.48 -32.29 -15.24
CA VAL A 612 2.66 -33.43 -16.11
C VAL A 612 1.29 -33.90 -16.58
N VAL A 613 1.10 -33.95 -17.91
CA VAL A 613 -0.14 -34.34 -18.56
C VAL A 613 0.03 -35.74 -19.11
N PRO A 614 -0.86 -36.71 -18.80
CA PRO A 614 -0.85 -38.05 -19.41
C PRO A 614 -1.19 -38.01 -20.90
N ALA A 615 -1.04 -39.15 -21.58
CA ALA A 615 -1.51 -39.31 -22.95
C ALA A 615 -3.05 -39.26 -23.00
N GLY A 616 -3.61 -38.57 -24.01
CA GLY A 616 -5.04 -38.43 -24.21
C GLY A 616 -5.54 -37.01 -24.28
N VAL A 617 -6.87 -36.87 -24.23
CA VAL A 617 -7.56 -35.57 -24.14
C VAL A 617 -7.95 -35.33 -22.69
N HIS A 618 -7.45 -34.24 -22.11
CA HIS A 618 -7.64 -33.93 -20.71
C HIS A 618 -8.16 -32.52 -20.49
N THR A 619 -8.90 -32.36 -19.39
CA THR A 619 -9.29 -31.03 -18.87
C THR A 619 -8.44 -30.71 -17.66
N ILE A 620 -7.64 -29.64 -17.75
CA ILE A 620 -6.78 -29.19 -16.67
C ILE A 620 -7.39 -27.92 -16.08
N ARG A 621 -7.51 -27.88 -14.75
CA ARG A 621 -7.99 -26.69 -14.04
C ARG A 621 -6.89 -26.20 -13.10
N PHE A 622 -6.55 -24.93 -13.21
CA PHE A 622 -5.78 -24.18 -12.24
C PHE A 622 -6.74 -23.29 -11.45
N GLU A 623 -6.69 -23.31 -10.14
CA GLU A 623 -7.56 -22.49 -9.28
C GLU A 623 -6.78 -21.98 -8.06
N TYR A 624 -6.81 -20.67 -7.85
CA TYR A 624 -6.20 -20.04 -6.67
C TYR A 624 -7.26 -19.84 -5.59
N PHE A 625 -7.10 -20.52 -4.47
CA PHE A 625 -8.00 -20.40 -3.33
C PHE A 625 -7.24 -20.31 -2.02
N ASN A 626 -7.36 -19.16 -1.34
CA ASN A 626 -6.80 -18.97 0.00
C ASN A 626 -7.87 -19.25 1.07
N PRO A 627 -7.76 -20.36 1.83
CA PRO A 627 -8.75 -20.78 2.82
C PRO A 627 -8.88 -19.83 4.02
N LEU A 628 -7.93 -18.92 4.21
CA LEU A 628 -7.98 -17.94 5.30
C LEU A 628 -9.08 -16.89 5.09
N PHE A 629 -9.44 -16.57 3.84
CA PHE A 629 -10.46 -15.55 3.60
C PHE A 629 -11.85 -15.91 4.12
N PRO A 630 -12.44 -17.07 3.83
CA PRO A 630 -13.75 -17.42 4.38
C PRO A 630 -13.74 -17.53 5.91
N LEU A 631 -12.68 -18.10 6.51
CA LEU A 631 -12.56 -18.22 7.97
C LEU A 631 -12.45 -16.83 8.63
N CYS A 632 -11.49 -16.02 8.20
CA CYS A 632 -11.28 -14.70 8.78
C CYS A 632 -12.43 -13.74 8.47
N GLY A 633 -13.09 -13.90 7.32
CA GLY A 633 -14.29 -13.14 6.96
C GLY A 633 -15.45 -13.42 7.93
N ALA A 634 -15.70 -14.68 8.27
CA ALA A 634 -16.70 -15.04 9.25
C ALA A 634 -16.38 -14.44 10.63
N ILE A 635 -15.12 -14.52 11.08
CA ILE A 635 -14.68 -13.90 12.35
C ILE A 635 -14.90 -12.38 12.31
N SER A 636 -14.55 -11.72 11.22
CA SER A 636 -14.68 -10.27 11.09
C SER A 636 -16.15 -9.82 11.12
N ILE A 637 -17.03 -10.54 10.44
CA ILE A 637 -18.47 -10.25 10.42
C ILE A 637 -19.08 -10.46 11.82
N ILE A 638 -18.79 -11.58 12.48
CA ILE A 638 -19.30 -11.87 13.82
C ILE A 638 -18.82 -10.81 14.81
N SER A 639 -17.55 -10.45 14.78
CA SER A 639 -16.98 -9.42 15.67
C SER A 639 -17.61 -8.06 15.43
N LEU A 640 -17.86 -7.69 14.18
CA LEU A 640 -18.55 -6.45 13.82
C LEU A 640 -19.99 -6.43 14.34
N LEU A 641 -20.74 -7.52 14.15
CA LEU A 641 -22.13 -7.62 14.63
C LEU A 641 -22.21 -7.51 16.15
N ILE A 642 -21.33 -8.21 16.88
CA ILE A 642 -21.25 -8.09 18.35
C ILE A 642 -20.94 -6.65 18.76
N SER A 643 -20.00 -6.00 18.09
CA SER A 643 -19.62 -4.61 18.38
C SER A 643 -20.78 -3.63 18.14
N ILE A 644 -21.57 -3.84 17.08
CA ILE A 644 -22.78 -3.06 16.80
C ILE A 644 -23.82 -3.28 17.90
N ILE A 645 -24.04 -4.51 18.35
CA ILE A 645 -24.96 -4.81 19.45
C ILE A 645 -24.50 -4.08 20.73
N ILE A 646 -23.21 -4.14 21.08
CA ILE A 646 -22.68 -3.41 22.24
C ILE A 646 -22.90 -1.91 22.09
N MET A 647 -22.63 -1.35 20.89
CA MET A 647 -22.83 0.07 20.60
C MET A 647 -24.29 0.52 20.80
N ILE A 648 -25.25 -0.30 20.37
CA ILE A 648 -26.69 0.02 20.48
C ILE A 648 -27.19 -0.08 21.92
N TYR A 649 -26.76 -1.09 22.67
CA TYR A 649 -27.34 -1.39 23.99
C TYR A 649 -26.53 -0.89 25.20
N HIS A 650 -25.26 -0.58 25.03
CA HIS A 650 -24.36 -0.27 26.15
C HIS A 650 -23.55 1.03 26.00
N ASP A 651 -23.53 1.67 24.82
CA ASP A 651 -22.77 2.90 24.58
C ASP A 651 -23.61 4.18 24.73
N HIS A 652 -24.83 4.06 25.31
CA HIS A 652 -25.74 5.17 25.57
C HIS A 652 -25.42 5.93 26.86
#